data_7715f6c9fc1c6c0321a6e6a003df84f4
#
_entry.id   7715f6c9fc1c6c0321a6e6a003df84f4
#
_cell.length_a   1.000
_cell.length_b   1.000
_cell.length_c   1.000
_cell.angle_alpha   90.00
_cell.angle_beta   90.00
_cell.angle_gamma   90.00
#
_symmetry.space_group_name_H-M   'P 1'
#
loop_
_entity.id
_entity.type
_entity.pdbx_description
1 polymer ?
#
loop_
_entity_poly.entity_id
_entity_poly.type
_entity_poly.pdbx_seq_one_letter_code
_entity_poly.pdbx_strand_id
1 'polypeptide(L)'
;MPKEKYGNQSITALKGADRVRKKPSVIFGSDGLEGCEHAVFEILSNAIDEARAGYGALITVTRYLDGSIQVDDQGRGCPVDWNEVEQRYNWELVFCELYAGGKYGREGGYEYALGLNGLGSCATQYASEYMDVTVIRDGKRYTLHFEKGENVGGLHTEPAPKGAHTGTSIRWKPDREVFMETDIPAAYFLDIVKRQAVVNAGITFMFHNETSPGTFEDASFLYENGLIDYINELAGDSPLTAPAFFQSAERAGRDRADMDEYKVKLSVAFCFSNKVQVIEHYHNSSWLEYGGSPDRAVRSAFVSALDAYLKQQGKYNKNESKITFQDIQDSLVLVTNDFSTQTSYENQTKKAINNKFVQEAMTDFLKEQLGVYFIENPIDAQKIANQVLVNKRARENAEKTRLNIKKKLTGSMDISNRVQKFVDCRTKDTTRRELYIVEGDSALGSVKLARDSEFQGIMPVRGKILNCLKADYAKIFKSEIITDLLRVLGCGVEVKDRHAKDIAGFDLPALRWNKVVICTDADVDGFQIRTLILTMLYRLTPTLIQEGYVYIAESPLFEITCKGDTWFAYSNAEKDAIVAKLKGKKYDIQRSKGLGENDPDMMWLTTMNPETRRLIKVMPEDAEQTAAIFDLLLGDDLQGRKNYIASDGHLFLDLADIS
;
A
#
# COMPACT_ATOMS: atom_id res chain seq x y z
N MET A 1 33.77 24.56 19.31
CA MET A 1 34.57 23.36 19.04
C MET A 1 35.44 23.63 17.82
N PRO A 2 36.74 23.36 17.83
CA PRO A 2 37.57 23.56 16.63
C PRO A 2 37.10 22.59 15.53
N LYS A 3 36.88 23.11 14.33
CA LYS A 3 36.60 22.29 13.15
C LYS A 3 37.82 21.40 12.88
N GLU A 4 37.67 20.08 13.03
CA GLU A 4 38.68 19.13 12.58
C GLU A 4 38.97 19.39 11.10
N LYS A 5 40.23 19.58 10.77
CA LYS A 5 40.65 19.82 9.39
C LYS A 5 40.53 18.50 8.62
N TYR A 6 39.65 18.48 7.62
CA TYR A 6 39.58 17.36 6.67
C TYR A 6 40.95 17.25 5.92
N GLY A 7 41.66 16.18 6.18
CA GLY A 7 43.01 15.92 5.63
C GLY A 7 43.23 14.44 5.35
N ASN A 8 44.44 14.07 4.89
CA ASN A 8 44.77 12.69 4.52
C ASN A 8 44.49 11.64 5.61
N GLN A 9 44.52 12.02 6.87
CA GLN A 9 44.25 11.15 8.01
C GLN A 9 42.75 10.99 8.33
N SER A 10 41.89 11.78 7.69
CA SER A 10 40.42 11.71 7.87
C SER A 10 39.77 10.59 7.06
N ILE A 11 40.53 9.94 6.16
CA ILE A 11 40.02 8.85 5.31
C ILE A 11 40.34 7.53 6.02
N THR A 12 39.30 6.83 6.46
CA THR A 12 39.41 5.51 7.11
C THR A 12 38.54 4.47 6.40
N ALA A 13 39.06 3.24 6.30
CA ALA A 13 38.30 2.12 5.74
C ALA A 13 37.56 1.39 6.87
N LEU A 14 36.26 1.13 6.69
CA LEU A 14 35.53 0.22 7.56
C LEU A 14 36.02 -1.22 7.36
N LYS A 15 36.19 -1.97 8.45
CA LYS A 15 36.68 -3.36 8.44
C LYS A 15 35.71 -4.27 9.18
N GLY A 16 35.73 -5.57 8.85
CA GLY A 16 34.92 -6.59 9.51
C GLY A 16 33.43 -6.19 9.60
N ALA A 17 32.84 -6.39 10.76
CA ALA A 17 31.43 -6.11 11.02
C ALA A 17 31.04 -4.62 10.85
N ASP A 18 31.96 -3.68 11.06
CA ASP A 18 31.70 -2.24 10.90
C ASP A 18 31.23 -1.86 9.48
N ARG A 19 31.59 -2.65 8.47
CA ARG A 19 31.13 -2.44 7.08
C ARG A 19 29.59 -2.52 6.95
N VAL A 20 28.98 -3.40 7.73
CA VAL A 20 27.54 -3.62 7.77
C VAL A 20 26.90 -2.79 8.87
N ARG A 21 27.42 -2.87 10.10
CA ARG A 21 26.84 -2.23 11.29
C ARG A 21 26.70 -0.72 11.16
N LYS A 22 27.67 -0.04 10.52
CA LYS A 22 27.63 1.43 10.32
C LYS A 22 26.88 1.85 9.05
N LYS A 23 26.61 0.95 8.13
CA LYS A 23 25.97 1.23 6.84
C LYS A 23 25.05 0.08 6.40
N PRO A 24 24.05 -0.34 7.22
CA PRO A 24 23.19 -1.48 6.91
C PRO A 24 22.38 -1.27 5.64
N SER A 25 21.92 -0.06 5.37
CA SER A 25 21.13 0.29 4.18
C SER A 25 21.84 0.02 2.84
N VAL A 26 23.18 -0.01 2.82
CA VAL A 26 23.92 -0.35 1.58
C VAL A 26 23.74 -1.81 1.20
N ILE A 27 23.58 -2.71 2.18
CA ILE A 27 23.46 -4.16 1.95
C ILE A 27 22.01 -4.61 2.02
N PHE A 28 21.26 -4.14 3.02
CA PHE A 28 19.86 -4.56 3.22
C PHE A 28 18.84 -3.62 2.56
N GLY A 29 19.29 -2.52 1.93
CA GLY A 29 18.41 -1.54 1.26
C GLY A 29 17.76 -0.54 2.23
N SER A 30 17.72 -0.83 3.52
CA SER A 30 17.16 0.02 4.58
C SER A 30 17.87 -0.26 5.91
N ASP A 31 17.83 0.69 6.84
CA ASP A 31 18.20 0.54 8.24
C ASP A 31 16.97 0.46 9.16
N GLY A 32 15.77 0.49 8.60
CA GLY A 32 14.51 0.24 9.30
C GLY A 32 14.07 -1.23 9.23
N LEU A 33 12.76 -1.45 9.49
CA LEU A 33 12.14 -2.78 9.51
C LEU A 33 12.38 -3.58 8.22
N GLU A 34 12.25 -2.94 7.04
CA GLU A 34 12.47 -3.59 5.74
C GLU A 34 13.89 -4.18 5.60
N GLY A 35 14.92 -3.52 6.18
CA GLY A 35 16.28 -4.05 6.19
C GLY A 35 16.39 -5.29 7.08
N CYS A 36 15.69 -5.30 8.20
CA CYS A 36 15.62 -6.44 9.11
C CYS A 36 14.89 -7.63 8.45
N GLU A 37 13.79 -7.36 7.75
CA GLU A 37 13.04 -8.34 6.94
C GLU A 37 13.89 -8.93 5.82
N HIS A 38 14.72 -8.09 5.16
CA HIS A 38 15.63 -8.57 4.12
C HIS A 38 16.68 -9.54 4.67
N ALA A 39 17.17 -9.34 5.89
CA ALA A 39 18.07 -10.28 6.54
C ALA A 39 17.44 -11.67 6.73
N VAL A 40 16.13 -11.75 7.03
CA VAL A 40 15.38 -13.03 7.06
C VAL A 40 15.43 -13.72 5.71
N PHE A 41 15.14 -12.97 4.65
CA PHE A 41 15.13 -13.51 3.28
C PHE A 41 16.53 -14.02 2.86
N GLU A 42 17.60 -13.35 3.25
CA GLU A 42 18.96 -13.79 2.92
C GLU A 42 19.32 -15.14 3.58
N ILE A 43 18.90 -15.39 4.81
CA ILE A 43 19.12 -16.70 5.45
C ILE A 43 18.19 -17.76 4.84
N LEU A 44 16.91 -17.44 4.66
CA LEU A 44 15.92 -18.33 4.08
C LEU A 44 16.31 -18.77 2.65
N SER A 45 16.88 -17.86 1.86
CA SER A 45 17.29 -18.16 0.47
C SER A 45 18.38 -19.25 0.37
N ASN A 46 19.24 -19.39 1.39
CA ASN A 46 20.22 -20.47 1.42
C ASN A 46 19.56 -21.83 1.65
N ALA A 47 18.56 -21.92 2.52
CA ALA A 47 17.79 -23.14 2.75
C ALA A 47 16.99 -23.54 1.48
N ILE A 48 16.42 -22.54 0.80
CA ILE A 48 15.69 -22.75 -0.47
C ILE A 48 16.63 -23.30 -1.56
N ASP A 49 17.83 -22.73 -1.69
CA ASP A 49 18.81 -23.20 -2.68
C ASP A 49 19.20 -24.67 -2.47
N GLU A 50 19.37 -25.13 -1.22
CA GLU A 50 19.62 -26.55 -0.89
C GLU A 50 18.44 -27.44 -1.27
N ALA A 51 17.22 -27.04 -0.90
CA ALA A 51 16.02 -27.81 -1.22
C ALA A 51 15.78 -27.88 -2.73
N ARG A 52 16.01 -26.81 -3.48
CA ARG A 52 15.92 -26.77 -4.94
C ARG A 52 16.97 -27.61 -5.64
N ALA A 53 18.14 -27.75 -5.01
CA ALA A 53 19.18 -28.68 -5.49
C ALA A 53 18.84 -30.15 -5.21
N GLY A 54 17.67 -30.42 -4.62
CA GLY A 54 17.17 -31.78 -4.33
C GLY A 54 17.60 -32.31 -2.97
N TYR A 55 18.11 -31.47 -2.08
CA TYR A 55 18.56 -31.85 -0.75
C TYR A 55 17.59 -31.33 0.32
N GLY A 56 16.73 -32.21 0.79
CA GLY A 56 15.64 -31.88 1.71
C GLY A 56 14.41 -31.30 1.04
N ALA A 57 13.28 -31.41 1.70
CA ALA A 57 11.99 -30.90 1.20
C ALA A 57 11.20 -30.16 2.30
N LEU A 58 11.83 -29.92 3.45
CA LEU A 58 11.23 -29.21 4.57
C LEU A 58 12.13 -28.06 5.01
N ILE A 59 11.56 -26.86 5.07
CA ILE A 59 12.19 -25.66 5.61
C ILE A 59 11.29 -25.13 6.72
N THR A 60 11.86 -24.87 7.89
CA THR A 60 11.13 -24.34 9.03
C THR A 60 11.66 -22.96 9.39
N VAL A 61 10.76 -22.00 9.59
CA VAL A 61 11.07 -20.67 10.09
C VAL A 61 10.38 -20.51 11.43
N THR A 62 11.15 -20.14 12.46
CA THR A 62 10.60 -19.92 13.80
C THR A 62 10.83 -18.48 14.24
N ARG A 63 9.78 -17.80 14.68
CA ARG A 63 9.84 -16.49 15.33
C ARG A 63 9.63 -16.66 16.83
N TYR A 64 10.58 -16.18 17.62
CA TYR A 64 10.55 -16.26 19.09
C TYR A 64 10.08 -14.95 19.71
N LEU A 65 9.52 -15.03 20.93
CA LEU A 65 9.07 -13.87 21.71
C LEU A 65 10.19 -12.88 22.03
N ASP A 66 11.43 -13.36 22.16
CA ASP A 66 12.60 -12.51 22.43
C ASP A 66 13.05 -11.71 21.20
N GLY A 67 12.34 -11.85 20.08
CA GLY A 67 12.67 -11.22 18.80
C GLY A 67 13.74 -11.94 18.01
N SER A 68 14.24 -13.10 18.46
CA SER A 68 15.11 -13.94 17.66
C SER A 68 14.33 -14.72 16.61
N ILE A 69 15.02 -15.10 15.55
CA ILE A 69 14.45 -15.81 14.40
C ILE A 69 15.34 -17.02 14.14
N GLN A 70 14.75 -18.14 13.75
CA GLN A 70 15.48 -19.33 13.38
C GLN A 70 15.02 -19.87 12.04
N VAL A 71 15.96 -20.31 11.21
CA VAL A 71 15.68 -21.03 9.96
C VAL A 71 16.41 -22.38 10.01
N ASP A 72 15.64 -23.42 9.76
CA ASP A 72 16.13 -24.82 9.74
C ASP A 72 15.87 -25.42 8.36
N ASP A 73 16.90 -26.04 7.78
CA ASP A 73 16.78 -26.84 6.56
C ASP A 73 17.18 -28.31 6.81
N GLN A 74 16.76 -29.18 5.90
CA GLN A 74 17.16 -30.59 5.86
C GLN A 74 18.10 -30.88 4.68
N GLY A 75 18.92 -29.89 4.32
CA GLY A 75 19.89 -29.99 3.24
C GLY A 75 21.12 -30.83 3.62
N ARG A 76 22.20 -30.65 2.86
CA ARG A 76 23.49 -31.35 3.12
C ARG A 76 24.23 -30.84 4.35
N GLY A 77 23.84 -29.72 4.90
CA GLY A 77 24.57 -28.94 5.89
C GLY A 77 25.66 -28.05 5.26
N CYS A 78 25.72 -26.80 5.70
CA CYS A 78 26.72 -25.83 5.24
C CYS A 78 28.15 -26.36 5.49
N PRO A 79 29.08 -26.32 4.51
CA PRO A 79 30.49 -26.66 4.77
C PRO A 79 31.07 -25.64 5.77
N VAL A 80 31.64 -26.13 6.87
CA VAL A 80 32.24 -25.28 7.94
C VAL A 80 33.67 -25.67 8.25
N ASP A 81 34.13 -26.85 7.76
CA ASP A 81 35.44 -27.40 7.99
C ASP A 81 36.55 -26.62 7.27
N TRP A 82 37.80 -27.07 7.48
CA TRP A 82 39.00 -26.51 6.88
C TRP A 82 38.97 -26.55 5.35
N ASN A 83 39.35 -25.44 4.75
CA ASN A 83 39.45 -25.28 3.30
C ASN A 83 40.95 -25.26 2.91
N GLU A 84 41.35 -26.31 2.20
CA GLU A 84 42.76 -26.45 1.77
C GLU A 84 43.18 -25.41 0.71
N VAL A 85 42.24 -24.90 -0.05
CA VAL A 85 42.52 -23.89 -1.08
C VAL A 85 42.71 -22.51 -0.46
N GLU A 86 41.79 -22.14 0.43
CA GLU A 86 41.77 -20.81 1.08
C GLU A 86 42.65 -20.78 2.36
N GLN A 87 43.20 -21.93 2.82
CA GLN A 87 44.05 -22.08 4.00
C GLN A 87 43.41 -21.52 5.29
N ARG A 88 42.07 -21.69 5.38
CA ARG A 88 41.28 -21.29 6.56
C ARG A 88 39.98 -22.08 6.62
N TYR A 89 39.21 -21.92 7.69
CA TYR A 89 37.93 -22.62 7.81
C TYR A 89 36.87 -22.01 6.92
N ASN A 90 35.99 -22.85 6.33
CA ASN A 90 34.87 -22.42 5.51
C ASN A 90 33.87 -21.53 6.31
N TRP A 91 33.70 -21.78 7.61
CA TRP A 91 32.83 -20.93 8.42
C TRP A 91 33.32 -19.47 8.47
N GLU A 92 34.62 -19.22 8.45
CA GLU A 92 35.21 -17.87 8.40
C GLU A 92 34.83 -17.19 7.07
N LEU A 93 34.85 -17.96 5.98
CA LEU A 93 34.44 -17.47 4.64
C LEU A 93 32.95 -17.16 4.63
N VAL A 94 32.09 -18.09 5.09
CA VAL A 94 30.64 -17.97 4.98
C VAL A 94 30.06 -16.90 5.91
N PHE A 95 30.58 -16.80 7.15
CA PHE A 95 29.99 -15.95 8.18
C PHE A 95 30.80 -14.69 8.53
N CYS A 96 32.10 -14.62 8.14
CA CYS A 96 32.96 -13.49 8.48
C CYS A 96 33.57 -12.77 7.30
N GLU A 97 33.31 -13.21 6.05
CA GLU A 97 33.86 -12.57 4.86
C GLU A 97 32.72 -12.19 3.90
N LEU A 98 32.65 -10.90 3.56
CA LEU A 98 31.72 -10.43 2.52
C LEU A 98 32.27 -10.80 1.14
N TYR A 99 31.36 -11.16 0.23
CA TYR A 99 31.71 -11.63 -1.10
C TYR A 99 32.46 -12.97 -1.12
N ALA A 100 32.25 -13.81 -0.12
CA ALA A 100 32.72 -15.19 -0.10
C ALA A 100 31.55 -16.17 -0.17
N GLY A 101 31.68 -17.22 -0.98
CA GLY A 101 30.62 -18.22 -1.14
C GLY A 101 30.95 -19.29 -2.17
N GLY A 102 30.32 -20.44 -2.04
CA GLY A 102 30.51 -21.59 -2.93
C GLY A 102 29.65 -21.61 -4.20
N LYS A 103 28.88 -20.54 -4.47
CA LYS A 103 27.91 -20.48 -5.58
C LYS A 103 28.38 -19.64 -6.78
N TYR A 104 29.63 -19.19 -6.80
CA TYR A 104 30.20 -18.35 -7.88
C TYR A 104 30.52 -19.13 -9.17
N GLY A 105 30.71 -20.44 -9.08
CA GLY A 105 31.04 -21.31 -10.22
C GLY A 105 29.80 -21.96 -10.81
N ARG A 106 29.78 -22.13 -12.13
CA ARG A 106 28.71 -22.84 -12.86
C ARG A 106 28.74 -24.37 -12.61
N GLU A 107 29.75 -24.86 -11.91
CA GLU A 107 29.93 -26.27 -11.56
C GLU A 107 29.43 -26.50 -10.13
N GLY A 108 28.39 -27.31 -9.94
CA GLY A 108 27.97 -27.68 -8.58
C GLY A 108 26.46 -27.68 -8.29
N GLY A 109 25.59 -27.58 -9.27
CA GLY A 109 24.14 -27.75 -9.08
C GLY A 109 23.37 -26.49 -8.67
N TYR A 110 24.03 -25.35 -8.51
CA TYR A 110 23.42 -24.07 -8.13
C TYR A 110 23.21 -23.12 -9.32
N GLU A 111 22.84 -23.68 -10.49
CA GLU A 111 22.73 -22.95 -11.74
C GLU A 111 21.76 -21.75 -11.68
N TYR A 112 20.77 -21.79 -10.78
CA TYR A 112 19.71 -20.78 -10.60
C TYR A 112 19.58 -20.33 -9.13
N ALA A 113 20.70 -20.19 -8.41
CA ALA A 113 20.69 -19.87 -6.98
C ALA A 113 20.15 -18.47 -6.67
N LEU A 114 19.56 -18.32 -5.50
CA LEU A 114 19.14 -17.04 -4.91
C LEU A 114 20.31 -16.28 -4.29
N GLY A 115 21.17 -17.00 -3.58
CA GLY A 115 22.30 -16.46 -2.81
C GLY A 115 23.57 -16.30 -3.65
N LEU A 116 23.54 -15.49 -4.72
CA LEU A 116 24.65 -15.33 -5.67
C LEU A 116 25.78 -14.40 -5.20
N ASN A 117 25.51 -13.47 -4.26
CA ASN A 117 26.45 -12.39 -3.95
C ASN A 117 27.44 -12.73 -2.83
N GLY A 118 27.29 -13.85 -2.12
CA GLY A 118 28.13 -14.20 -0.98
C GLY A 118 28.10 -13.18 0.15
N LEU A 119 26.94 -12.55 0.36
CA LEU A 119 26.75 -11.48 1.33
C LEU A 119 25.83 -11.89 2.48
N GLY A 120 24.78 -12.66 2.20
CA GLY A 120 23.62 -12.81 3.08
C GLY A 120 23.94 -13.31 4.47
N SER A 121 24.61 -14.47 4.60
CA SER A 121 24.93 -15.05 5.91
C SER A 121 25.88 -14.17 6.72
N CYS A 122 26.94 -13.66 6.09
CA CYS A 122 27.92 -12.79 6.72
C CYS A 122 27.28 -11.45 7.14
N ALA A 123 26.52 -10.81 6.26
CA ALA A 123 25.87 -9.54 6.56
C ALA A 123 24.84 -9.68 7.70
N THR A 124 24.01 -10.73 7.67
CA THR A 124 23.03 -11.00 8.73
C THR A 124 23.74 -11.26 10.07
N GLN A 125 24.82 -12.04 10.06
CA GLN A 125 25.63 -12.28 11.25
C GLN A 125 26.19 -10.98 11.82
N TYR A 126 26.76 -10.10 10.98
CA TYR A 126 27.28 -8.80 11.38
C TYR A 126 26.20 -7.83 11.92
N ALA A 127 24.97 -7.94 11.44
CA ALA A 127 23.84 -7.11 11.84
C ALA A 127 23.05 -7.66 13.03
N SER A 128 23.54 -8.74 13.65
CA SER A 128 22.85 -9.43 14.74
C SER A 128 23.46 -9.09 16.12
N GLU A 129 22.63 -9.11 17.15
CA GLU A 129 23.05 -9.09 18.55
C GLU A 129 23.83 -10.37 18.85
N TYR A 130 23.28 -11.51 18.42
CA TYR A 130 23.95 -12.81 18.41
C TYR A 130 23.48 -13.64 17.21
N MET A 131 24.30 -14.63 16.85
CA MET A 131 23.93 -15.69 15.90
C MET A 131 24.50 -17.03 16.38
N ASP A 132 23.61 -18.02 16.43
CA ASP A 132 23.93 -19.43 16.68
C ASP A 132 23.78 -20.21 15.40
N VAL A 133 24.81 -20.97 15.03
CA VAL A 133 24.80 -21.83 13.84
C VAL A 133 25.01 -23.27 14.29
N THR A 134 24.12 -24.16 13.92
CA THR A 134 24.27 -25.61 14.08
C THR A 134 24.24 -26.25 12.71
N VAL A 135 25.25 -27.07 12.41
CA VAL A 135 25.33 -27.83 11.16
C VAL A 135 25.46 -29.30 11.49
N ILE A 136 24.64 -30.13 10.84
CA ILE A 136 24.78 -31.59 10.89
C ILE A 136 25.18 -32.06 9.50
N ARG A 137 26.43 -32.58 9.41
CA ARG A 137 27.04 -33.01 8.17
C ARG A 137 28.07 -34.11 8.42
N ASP A 138 28.15 -35.08 7.54
CA ASP A 138 29.17 -36.16 7.55
C ASP A 138 29.25 -36.88 8.90
N GLY A 139 28.10 -37.10 9.57
CA GLY A 139 28.03 -37.76 10.89
C GLY A 139 28.51 -36.94 12.06
N LYS A 140 28.76 -35.67 11.88
CA LYS A 140 29.19 -34.71 12.89
C LYS A 140 28.17 -33.60 13.09
N ARG A 141 28.14 -33.05 14.30
CA ARG A 141 27.45 -31.82 14.63
C ARG A 141 28.47 -30.74 14.90
N TYR A 142 28.33 -29.63 14.18
CA TYR A 142 29.18 -28.46 14.33
C TYR A 142 28.35 -27.34 14.93
N THR A 143 28.90 -26.57 15.85
CA THR A 143 28.25 -25.40 16.43
C THR A 143 29.20 -24.22 16.46
N LEU A 144 28.65 -23.05 16.16
CA LEU A 144 29.30 -21.74 16.19
C LEU A 144 28.41 -20.75 16.92
N HIS A 145 29.02 -19.86 17.67
CA HIS A 145 28.36 -18.74 18.32
C HIS A 145 29.04 -17.42 17.94
N PHE A 146 28.24 -16.42 17.61
CA PHE A 146 28.71 -15.08 17.28
C PHE A 146 27.97 -14.06 18.11
N GLU A 147 28.69 -13.03 18.58
CA GLU A 147 28.15 -11.87 19.28
C GLU A 147 28.61 -10.60 18.55
N LYS A 148 27.65 -9.76 18.11
CA LYS A 148 27.90 -8.46 17.45
C LYS A 148 28.95 -8.48 16.34
N GLY A 149 28.99 -9.56 15.56
CA GLY A 149 29.94 -9.71 14.45
C GLY A 149 31.20 -10.48 14.75
N GLU A 150 31.47 -10.83 16.00
CA GLU A 150 32.68 -11.55 16.42
C GLU A 150 32.34 -12.99 16.80
N ASN A 151 33.19 -13.94 16.38
CA ASN A 151 33.06 -15.34 16.81
C ASN A 151 33.50 -15.52 18.26
N VAL A 152 32.67 -16.22 19.03
CA VAL A 152 32.95 -16.54 20.45
C VAL A 152 33.09 -18.04 20.62
N GLY A 153 34.24 -18.49 21.04
CA GLY A 153 34.51 -19.89 21.37
C GLY A 153 35.01 -20.77 20.22
N GLY A 154 35.03 -20.26 18.97
CA GLY A 154 35.48 -21.03 17.80
C GLY A 154 34.47 -22.06 17.32
N LEU A 155 34.94 -23.00 16.47
CA LEU A 155 34.14 -24.10 15.95
C LEU A 155 34.18 -25.29 16.94
N HIS A 156 32.99 -25.64 17.47
CA HIS A 156 32.85 -26.86 18.26
C HIS A 156 32.36 -28.01 17.38
N THR A 157 32.95 -29.19 17.57
CA THR A 157 32.62 -30.39 16.79
C THR A 157 32.36 -31.57 17.71
N GLU A 158 31.24 -32.24 17.52
CA GLU A 158 30.86 -33.45 18.23
C GLU A 158 30.21 -34.47 17.27
N PRO A 159 30.10 -35.75 17.62
CA PRO A 159 29.37 -36.72 16.84
C PRO A 159 27.88 -36.30 16.70
N ALA A 160 27.32 -36.45 15.52
CA ALA A 160 25.90 -36.19 15.33
C ALA A 160 25.02 -37.13 16.17
N PRO A 161 23.89 -36.66 16.71
CA PRO A 161 22.93 -37.51 17.41
C PRO A 161 22.46 -38.66 16.51
N LYS A 162 22.22 -39.85 17.10
CA LYS A 162 21.70 -41.00 16.32
C LYS A 162 20.34 -40.63 15.66
N GLY A 163 20.26 -40.84 14.35
CA GLY A 163 19.04 -40.54 13.60
C GLY A 163 18.81 -39.08 13.25
N ALA A 164 19.75 -38.20 13.55
CA ALA A 164 19.67 -36.80 13.12
C ALA A 164 19.81 -36.68 11.61
N HIS A 165 18.97 -35.85 11.01
CA HIS A 165 19.07 -35.49 9.59
C HIS A 165 20.22 -34.51 9.39
N THR A 166 20.84 -34.53 8.22
CA THR A 166 21.75 -33.48 7.79
C THR A 166 20.95 -32.17 7.59
N GLY A 167 21.62 -31.05 7.74
CA GLY A 167 21.00 -29.74 7.53
C GLY A 167 21.75 -28.62 8.26
N THR A 168 21.25 -27.42 8.07
CA THR A 168 21.74 -26.21 8.74
C THR A 168 20.62 -25.56 9.52
N SER A 169 20.91 -25.19 10.76
CA SER A 169 20.05 -24.39 11.62
C SER A 169 20.77 -23.11 11.99
N ILE A 170 20.14 -21.98 11.69
CA ILE A 170 20.68 -20.65 12.03
C ILE A 170 19.63 -19.91 12.85
N ARG A 171 19.98 -19.58 14.09
CA ARG A 171 19.19 -18.70 14.97
C ARG A 171 19.92 -17.40 15.19
N TRP A 172 19.27 -16.29 14.97
CA TRP A 172 19.86 -14.97 15.20
C TRP A 172 18.85 -14.01 15.78
N LYS A 173 19.38 -12.96 16.41
CA LYS A 173 18.56 -11.85 16.89
C LYS A 173 19.05 -10.56 16.25
N PRO A 174 18.22 -9.86 15.48
CA PRO A 174 18.59 -8.57 14.89
C PRO A 174 19.00 -7.56 15.95
N ASP A 175 20.05 -6.79 15.68
CA ASP A 175 20.61 -5.84 16.64
C ASP A 175 19.97 -4.45 16.47
N ARG A 176 19.42 -3.92 17.57
CA ARG A 176 18.86 -2.55 17.63
C ARG A 176 19.92 -1.44 17.51
N GLU A 177 21.20 -1.75 17.64
CA GLU A 177 22.28 -0.81 17.31
C GLU A 177 22.50 -0.69 15.81
N VAL A 178 21.96 -1.61 15.00
CA VAL A 178 22.08 -1.66 13.52
C VAL A 178 20.78 -1.25 12.83
N PHE A 179 19.66 -1.79 13.30
CA PHE A 179 18.33 -1.50 12.75
C PHE A 179 17.52 -0.64 13.72
N MET A 180 16.83 0.36 13.20
CA MET A 180 15.94 1.22 13.99
C MET A 180 14.74 0.45 14.55
N GLU A 181 14.26 -0.55 13.81
CA GLU A 181 13.14 -1.43 14.16
C GLU A 181 13.53 -2.88 13.90
N THR A 182 13.27 -3.75 14.89
CA THR A 182 13.65 -5.17 14.84
C THR A 182 12.47 -6.11 15.12
N ASP A 183 11.30 -5.57 15.46
CA ASP A 183 10.11 -6.38 15.76
C ASP A 183 9.33 -6.69 14.49
N ILE A 184 9.77 -7.73 13.77
CA ILE A 184 9.14 -8.16 12.54
C ILE A 184 7.78 -8.81 12.87
N PRO A 185 6.68 -8.34 12.29
CA PRO A 185 5.35 -8.89 12.56
C PRO A 185 5.21 -10.32 12.03
N ALA A 186 4.43 -11.17 12.72
CA ALA A 186 4.15 -12.55 12.28
C ALA A 186 3.54 -12.62 10.88
N ALA A 187 2.77 -11.60 10.48
CA ALA A 187 2.18 -11.50 9.14
C ALA A 187 3.23 -11.50 8.02
N TYR A 188 4.39 -10.88 8.23
CA TYR A 188 5.50 -10.92 7.27
C TYR A 188 5.99 -12.35 7.03
N PHE A 189 6.18 -13.12 8.11
CA PHE A 189 6.66 -14.51 8.00
C PHE A 189 5.64 -15.39 7.28
N LEU A 190 4.35 -15.23 7.59
CA LEU A 190 3.28 -15.94 6.90
C LEU A 190 3.28 -15.64 5.40
N ASP A 191 3.42 -14.37 5.02
CA ASP A 191 3.43 -13.95 3.62
C ASP A 191 4.67 -14.49 2.89
N ILE A 192 5.87 -14.30 3.44
CA ILE A 192 7.10 -14.74 2.76
C ILE A 192 7.19 -16.26 2.63
N VAL A 193 6.83 -17.01 3.69
CA VAL A 193 6.86 -18.48 3.70
C VAL A 193 5.85 -19.03 2.68
N LYS A 194 4.63 -18.47 2.62
CA LYS A 194 3.63 -18.81 1.62
C LYS A 194 4.11 -18.53 0.21
N ARG A 195 4.66 -17.34 -0.07
CA ARG A 195 5.21 -16.98 -1.38
C ARG A 195 6.31 -17.94 -1.82
N GLN A 196 7.19 -18.32 -0.89
CA GLN A 196 8.26 -19.27 -1.21
C GLN A 196 7.71 -20.68 -1.51
N ALA A 197 6.68 -21.14 -0.82
CA ALA A 197 6.03 -22.41 -1.10
C ALA A 197 5.40 -22.44 -2.51
N VAL A 198 4.78 -21.34 -2.94
CA VAL A 198 4.15 -21.20 -4.27
C VAL A 198 5.16 -21.41 -5.41
N VAL A 199 6.35 -20.79 -5.30
CA VAL A 199 7.35 -20.78 -6.39
C VAL A 199 8.36 -21.91 -6.32
N ASN A 200 8.35 -22.69 -5.24
CA ASN A 200 9.20 -23.85 -5.03
C ASN A 200 8.33 -25.11 -4.82
N ALA A 201 7.70 -25.56 -5.91
CA ALA A 201 6.77 -26.69 -5.89
C ALA A 201 7.34 -27.92 -5.19
N GLY A 202 6.54 -28.58 -4.34
CA GLY A 202 6.92 -29.80 -3.62
C GLY A 202 7.82 -29.58 -2.40
N ILE A 203 8.19 -28.34 -2.08
CA ILE A 203 8.91 -28.00 -0.84
C ILE A 203 7.89 -27.53 0.21
N THR A 204 7.94 -28.16 1.38
CA THR A 204 7.12 -27.79 2.53
C THR A 204 7.80 -26.67 3.31
N PHE A 205 7.06 -25.60 3.56
CA PHE A 205 7.48 -24.50 4.41
C PHE A 205 6.62 -24.48 5.66
N MET A 206 7.26 -24.51 6.83
CA MET A 206 6.59 -24.37 8.12
C MET A 206 6.97 -23.06 8.79
N PHE A 207 6.00 -22.44 9.40
CA PHE A 207 6.22 -21.27 10.24
C PHE A 207 5.73 -21.55 11.66
N HIS A 208 6.62 -21.39 12.63
CA HIS A 208 6.34 -21.49 14.07
C HIS A 208 6.42 -20.10 14.68
N ASN A 209 5.31 -19.59 15.20
CA ASN A 209 5.25 -18.31 15.87
C ASN A 209 5.06 -18.51 17.37
N GLU A 210 6.06 -18.17 18.17
CA GLU A 210 5.93 -18.24 19.63
C GLU A 210 5.03 -17.09 20.12
N THR A 211 3.85 -17.43 20.67
CA THR A 211 2.85 -16.47 21.19
C THR A 211 2.90 -16.34 22.70
N SER A 212 3.38 -17.36 23.41
CA SER A 212 3.72 -17.33 24.83
C SER A 212 4.88 -18.30 25.07
N PRO A 213 5.64 -18.19 26.19
CA PRO A 213 6.84 -18.99 26.41
C PRO A 213 6.60 -20.49 26.18
N GLY A 214 7.26 -21.05 25.16
CA GLY A 214 7.14 -22.45 24.76
C GLY A 214 5.82 -22.85 24.09
N THR A 215 4.96 -21.88 23.73
CA THR A 215 3.70 -22.15 23.00
C THR A 215 3.79 -21.52 21.62
N PHE A 216 3.56 -22.33 20.60
CA PHE A 216 3.69 -21.92 19.20
C PHE A 216 2.34 -22.02 18.49
N GLU A 217 2.12 -21.07 17.59
CA GLU A 217 1.11 -21.16 16.54
C GLU A 217 1.80 -21.55 15.25
N ASP A 218 1.33 -22.62 14.63
CA ASP A 218 1.98 -23.23 13.48
C ASP A 218 1.19 -22.97 12.20
N ALA A 219 1.89 -22.65 11.13
CA ALA A 219 1.34 -22.63 9.77
C ALA A 219 2.23 -23.46 8.84
N SER A 220 1.60 -24.18 7.91
CA SER A 220 2.32 -25.01 6.94
C SER A 220 1.80 -24.73 5.54
N PHE A 221 2.71 -24.57 4.59
CA PHE A 221 2.40 -24.32 3.19
C PHE A 221 3.13 -25.33 2.31
N LEU A 222 2.36 -25.97 1.46
CA LEU A 222 2.84 -26.88 0.43
C LEU A 222 1.98 -26.71 -0.82
N TYR A 223 2.61 -26.42 -1.95
CA TYR A 223 1.98 -26.38 -3.27
C TYR A 223 2.64 -27.46 -4.13
N GLU A 224 2.03 -28.61 -4.22
CA GLU A 224 2.60 -29.76 -4.94
C GLU A 224 2.81 -29.46 -6.43
N ASN A 225 1.84 -28.76 -7.04
CA ASN A 225 1.89 -28.33 -8.44
C ASN A 225 2.29 -26.85 -8.58
N GLY A 226 2.78 -26.20 -7.51
CA GLY A 226 3.32 -24.85 -7.52
C GLY A 226 2.30 -23.79 -7.98
N LEU A 227 2.63 -23.06 -9.05
CA LEU A 227 1.85 -21.92 -9.52
C LEU A 227 0.39 -22.27 -9.86
N ILE A 228 0.12 -23.49 -10.36
CA ILE A 228 -1.25 -23.85 -10.75
C ILE A 228 -2.16 -24.01 -9.52
N ASP A 229 -1.64 -24.59 -8.44
CA ASP A 229 -2.39 -24.73 -7.19
C ASP A 229 -2.68 -23.34 -6.60
N TYR A 230 -1.72 -22.44 -6.68
CA TYR A 230 -1.88 -21.07 -6.19
C TYR A 230 -2.88 -20.26 -7.03
N ILE A 231 -2.88 -20.40 -8.36
CA ILE A 231 -3.90 -19.76 -9.21
C ILE A 231 -5.29 -20.30 -8.88
N ASN A 232 -5.44 -21.60 -8.61
CA ASN A 232 -6.72 -22.18 -8.18
C ASN A 232 -7.19 -21.57 -6.84
N GLU A 233 -6.29 -21.41 -5.88
CA GLU A 233 -6.58 -20.75 -4.60
C GLU A 233 -7.03 -19.29 -4.80
N LEU A 234 -6.27 -18.51 -5.56
CA LEU A 234 -6.56 -17.09 -5.83
C LEU A 234 -7.87 -16.90 -6.60
N ALA A 235 -8.15 -17.76 -7.56
CA ALA A 235 -9.34 -17.67 -8.41
C ALA A 235 -10.63 -18.02 -7.66
N GLY A 236 -10.54 -18.83 -6.59
CA GLY A 236 -11.67 -19.31 -5.82
C GLY A 236 -12.66 -20.16 -6.63
N ASP A 237 -13.89 -20.28 -6.16
CA ASP A 237 -14.87 -21.26 -6.66
C ASP A 237 -15.44 -20.98 -8.05
N SER A 238 -15.24 -19.82 -8.65
CA SER A 238 -15.87 -19.49 -9.93
C SER A 238 -15.06 -18.50 -10.77
N PRO A 239 -13.91 -18.92 -11.30
CA PRO A 239 -13.18 -18.13 -12.29
C PRO A 239 -13.96 -18.05 -13.61
N LEU A 240 -13.66 -17.07 -14.43
CA LEU A 240 -14.24 -16.91 -15.77
C LEU A 240 -13.71 -18.01 -16.72
N THR A 241 -12.45 -18.38 -16.57
CA THR A 241 -11.79 -19.45 -17.32
C THR A 241 -11.10 -20.43 -16.38
N ALA A 242 -10.91 -21.66 -16.82
CA ALA A 242 -10.07 -22.61 -16.11
C ALA A 242 -8.63 -22.07 -16.01
N PRO A 243 -7.89 -22.38 -14.92
CA PRO A 243 -6.47 -22.07 -14.82
C PRO A 243 -5.65 -22.75 -15.92
N ALA A 244 -4.77 -21.98 -16.53
CA ALA A 244 -3.81 -22.45 -17.55
C ALA A 244 -2.39 -22.33 -16.98
N PHE A 245 -1.53 -23.29 -17.36
CA PHE A 245 -0.12 -23.31 -16.99
C PHE A 245 0.76 -23.50 -18.21
N PHE A 246 1.73 -22.59 -18.38
CA PHE A 246 2.72 -22.64 -19.44
C PHE A 246 4.11 -22.78 -18.84
N GLN A 247 4.91 -23.68 -19.42
CA GLN A 247 6.30 -23.86 -19.03
C GLN A 247 7.18 -23.94 -20.27
N SER A 248 8.28 -23.17 -20.28
CA SER A 248 9.24 -23.23 -21.39
C SER A 248 10.29 -24.31 -21.17
N ALA A 249 10.84 -24.81 -22.26
CA ALA A 249 12.17 -25.40 -22.25
C ALA A 249 13.21 -24.31 -21.88
N GLU A 250 14.42 -24.74 -21.52
CA GLU A 250 15.54 -23.85 -21.31
C GLU A 250 15.87 -23.07 -22.60
N ARG A 251 15.99 -21.75 -22.49
CA ARG A 251 16.37 -20.86 -23.60
C ARG A 251 17.71 -20.20 -23.29
N ALA A 252 18.55 -20.03 -24.27
CA ALA A 252 19.84 -19.35 -24.14
C ALA A 252 19.86 -18.08 -24.98
N GLY A 253 20.49 -17.04 -24.45
CA GLY A 253 20.65 -15.75 -25.11
C GLY A 253 21.43 -14.77 -24.26
N ARG A 254 21.45 -13.50 -24.68
CA ARG A 254 22.24 -12.43 -24.04
C ARG A 254 21.53 -11.09 -24.07
N ASP A 255 21.81 -10.21 -23.11
CA ASP A 255 21.22 -8.87 -23.05
C ASP A 255 21.80 -7.93 -24.13
N ARG A 256 23.07 -8.11 -24.50
CA ARG A 256 23.77 -7.35 -25.56
C ARG A 256 24.73 -8.26 -26.30
N ALA A 257 25.05 -7.91 -27.55
CA ALA A 257 25.88 -8.71 -28.42
C ALA A 257 27.33 -8.95 -27.91
N ASP A 258 27.80 -8.09 -27.04
CA ASP A 258 29.15 -8.11 -26.43
C ASP A 258 29.20 -8.85 -25.09
N MET A 259 28.06 -9.38 -24.59
CA MET A 259 27.96 -10.11 -23.32
C MET A 259 27.90 -11.63 -23.56
N ASP A 260 28.25 -12.37 -22.51
CA ASP A 260 28.11 -13.82 -22.50
C ASP A 260 26.63 -14.25 -22.56
N GLU A 261 26.41 -15.40 -23.15
CA GLU A 261 25.08 -16.03 -23.13
C GLU A 261 24.77 -16.60 -21.77
N TYR A 262 23.49 -16.47 -21.39
CA TYR A 262 22.95 -17.08 -20.18
C TYR A 262 21.61 -17.78 -20.46
N LYS A 263 21.20 -18.64 -19.54
CA LYS A 263 20.03 -19.48 -19.69
C LYS A 263 18.85 -18.93 -18.91
N VAL A 264 17.64 -19.13 -19.43
CA VAL A 264 16.39 -18.81 -18.76
C VAL A 264 15.39 -19.97 -18.86
N LYS A 265 14.61 -20.17 -17.79
CA LYS A 265 13.44 -21.07 -17.74
C LYS A 265 12.25 -20.22 -17.31
N LEU A 266 11.11 -20.41 -17.95
CA LEU A 266 9.93 -19.59 -17.76
C LEU A 266 8.76 -20.47 -17.36
N SER A 267 8.03 -20.08 -16.32
CA SER A 267 6.77 -20.69 -15.91
C SER A 267 5.74 -19.61 -15.67
N VAL A 268 4.53 -19.78 -16.19
CA VAL A 268 3.44 -18.84 -16.08
C VAL A 268 2.15 -19.60 -15.83
N ALA A 269 1.43 -19.23 -14.79
CA ALA A 269 0.08 -19.71 -14.55
C ALA A 269 -0.89 -18.52 -14.54
N PHE A 270 -2.05 -18.69 -15.14
CA PHE A 270 -3.06 -17.63 -15.18
C PHE A 270 -4.48 -18.18 -15.34
N CYS A 271 -5.45 -17.38 -14.95
CA CYS A 271 -6.85 -17.48 -15.32
C CYS A 271 -7.46 -16.08 -15.45
N PHE A 272 -8.69 -16.01 -15.90
CA PHE A 272 -9.46 -14.78 -15.88
C PHE A 272 -10.57 -14.89 -14.84
N SER A 273 -10.83 -13.78 -14.12
CA SER A 273 -11.85 -13.68 -13.08
C SER A 273 -12.48 -12.28 -13.08
N ASN A 274 -13.77 -12.21 -12.79
CA ASN A 274 -14.47 -10.94 -12.62
C ASN A 274 -14.48 -10.46 -11.16
N LYS A 275 -13.95 -11.26 -10.25
CA LYS A 275 -13.97 -11.01 -8.81
C LYS A 275 -12.60 -10.68 -8.24
N VAL A 276 -11.55 -11.21 -8.84
CA VAL A 276 -10.18 -11.14 -8.34
C VAL A 276 -9.27 -10.66 -9.46
N GLN A 277 -8.37 -9.75 -9.11
CA GLN A 277 -7.30 -9.25 -9.97
C GLN A 277 -5.99 -9.37 -9.20
N VAL A 278 -5.09 -10.23 -9.68
CA VAL A 278 -3.76 -10.41 -9.08
C VAL A 278 -2.74 -10.60 -10.19
N ILE A 279 -1.63 -9.88 -10.14
CA ILE A 279 -0.49 -10.09 -11.04
C ILE A 279 0.76 -10.07 -10.17
N GLU A 280 1.42 -11.22 -10.10
CA GLU A 280 2.65 -11.40 -9.34
C GLU A 280 3.77 -11.93 -10.24
N HIS A 281 4.98 -11.43 -10.00
CA HIS A 281 6.16 -11.83 -10.73
C HIS A 281 7.23 -12.31 -9.77
N TYR A 282 7.83 -13.45 -10.09
CA TYR A 282 8.94 -14.03 -9.34
C TYR A 282 10.11 -14.31 -10.27
N HIS A 283 11.31 -14.05 -9.79
CA HIS A 283 12.56 -14.33 -10.50
C HIS A 283 13.56 -14.98 -9.57
N ASN A 284 14.05 -16.16 -9.94
CA ASN A 284 14.88 -16.98 -9.06
C ASN A 284 14.27 -17.10 -7.65
N SER A 285 12.96 -17.35 -7.55
CA SER A 285 12.14 -17.38 -6.33
C SER A 285 12.03 -16.05 -5.54
N SER A 286 12.67 -14.96 -5.98
CA SER A 286 12.46 -13.63 -5.38
C SER A 286 11.19 -12.99 -5.93
N TRP A 287 10.34 -12.48 -5.04
CA TRP A 287 9.18 -11.71 -5.44
C TRP A 287 9.58 -10.33 -5.97
N LEU A 288 9.14 -10.01 -7.18
CA LEU A 288 9.41 -8.74 -7.83
C LEU A 288 8.26 -7.76 -7.58
N GLU A 289 8.29 -7.09 -6.45
CA GLU A 289 7.25 -6.11 -6.05
C GLU A 289 7.03 -5.02 -7.12
N TYR A 290 8.10 -4.61 -7.80
CA TYR A 290 8.07 -3.58 -8.85
C TYR A 290 8.12 -4.16 -10.27
N GLY A 291 8.03 -5.48 -10.42
CA GLY A 291 7.97 -6.20 -11.69
C GLY A 291 9.29 -6.14 -12.48
N GLY A 292 9.42 -5.19 -13.39
CA GLY A 292 10.59 -5.07 -14.27
C GLY A 292 10.42 -5.82 -15.59
N SER A 293 11.41 -6.62 -15.99
CA SER A 293 11.41 -7.32 -17.29
C SER A 293 10.23 -8.29 -17.46
N PRO A 294 9.82 -9.12 -16.46
CA PRO A 294 8.65 -9.98 -16.58
C PRO A 294 7.34 -9.20 -16.74
N ASP A 295 7.12 -8.13 -15.98
CA ASP A 295 5.92 -7.30 -16.11
C ASP A 295 5.80 -6.69 -17.51
N ARG A 296 6.91 -6.15 -18.04
CA ARG A 296 6.95 -5.60 -19.41
C ARG A 296 6.64 -6.67 -20.46
N ALA A 297 7.17 -7.88 -20.27
CA ALA A 297 6.93 -9.00 -21.17
C ALA A 297 5.46 -9.43 -21.19
N VAL A 298 4.87 -9.62 -20.01
CA VAL A 298 3.45 -9.97 -19.84
C VAL A 298 2.56 -8.93 -20.48
N ARG A 299 2.77 -7.63 -20.18
CA ARG A 299 1.99 -6.53 -20.78
C ARG A 299 2.04 -6.54 -22.31
N SER A 300 3.23 -6.72 -22.88
CA SER A 300 3.42 -6.74 -24.33
C SER A 300 2.78 -7.96 -24.96
N ALA A 301 3.00 -9.15 -24.42
CA ALA A 301 2.54 -10.42 -24.98
C ALA A 301 1.02 -10.55 -24.94
N PHE A 302 0.39 -10.30 -23.77
CA PHE A 302 -1.06 -10.41 -23.63
C PHE A 302 -1.82 -9.41 -24.51
N VAL A 303 -1.35 -8.15 -24.57
CA VAL A 303 -1.96 -7.15 -25.47
C VAL A 303 -1.82 -7.60 -26.92
N SER A 304 -0.63 -8.04 -27.34
CA SER A 304 -0.39 -8.45 -28.73
C SER A 304 -1.24 -9.67 -29.14
N ALA A 305 -1.27 -10.70 -28.30
CA ALA A 305 -2.00 -11.95 -28.60
C ALA A 305 -3.52 -11.72 -28.61
N LEU A 306 -4.07 -11.03 -27.62
CA LEU A 306 -5.49 -10.74 -27.55
C LEU A 306 -5.95 -9.74 -28.63
N ASP A 307 -5.15 -8.72 -28.96
CA ASP A 307 -5.47 -7.79 -30.04
C ASP A 307 -5.51 -8.52 -31.40
N ALA A 308 -4.55 -9.41 -31.64
CA ALA A 308 -4.55 -10.26 -32.84
C ALA A 308 -5.80 -11.17 -32.90
N TYR A 309 -6.14 -11.84 -31.80
CA TYR A 309 -7.34 -12.68 -31.71
C TYR A 309 -8.62 -11.86 -31.95
N LEU A 310 -8.77 -10.71 -31.29
CA LEU A 310 -9.95 -9.85 -31.45
C LEU A 310 -10.12 -9.34 -32.88
N LYS A 311 -9.02 -9.00 -33.56
CA LYS A 311 -9.03 -8.62 -34.98
C LYS A 311 -9.43 -9.78 -35.88
N GLN A 312 -8.86 -10.95 -35.67
CA GLN A 312 -9.18 -12.15 -36.43
C GLN A 312 -10.65 -12.54 -36.30
N GLN A 313 -11.21 -12.38 -35.10
CA GLN A 313 -12.61 -12.69 -34.80
C GLN A 313 -13.57 -11.54 -35.16
N GLY A 314 -13.09 -10.42 -35.73
CA GLY A 314 -13.89 -9.27 -36.09
C GLY A 314 -14.69 -8.63 -34.95
N LYS A 315 -14.16 -8.67 -33.72
CA LYS A 315 -14.86 -8.25 -32.49
C LYS A 315 -14.85 -6.73 -32.24
N TYR A 316 -13.96 -6.00 -32.90
CA TYR A 316 -13.92 -4.54 -32.81
C TYR A 316 -15.04 -3.88 -33.64
N ASN A 317 -15.64 -2.82 -33.10
CA ASN A 317 -16.54 -1.96 -33.84
C ASN A 317 -15.75 -1.11 -34.85
N LYS A 318 -16.47 -0.54 -35.84
CA LYS A 318 -15.84 0.36 -36.82
C LYS A 318 -15.21 1.57 -36.12
N ASN A 319 -13.93 1.81 -36.38
CA ASN A 319 -13.13 2.88 -35.75
C ASN A 319 -12.90 2.72 -34.21
N GLU A 320 -13.08 1.54 -33.66
CA GLU A 320 -12.78 1.27 -32.25
C GLU A 320 -11.27 1.17 -32.06
N SER A 321 -10.73 1.82 -31.02
CA SER A 321 -9.31 1.74 -30.66
C SER A 321 -8.93 0.31 -30.24
N LYS A 322 -7.67 -0.05 -30.33
CA LYS A 322 -7.17 -1.33 -29.81
C LYS A 322 -7.24 -1.37 -28.27
N ILE A 323 -7.25 -2.57 -27.71
CA ILE A 323 -7.14 -2.80 -26.27
C ILE A 323 -5.80 -2.30 -25.72
N THR A 324 -5.78 -2.02 -24.44
CA THR A 324 -4.58 -1.75 -23.63
C THR A 324 -4.42 -2.84 -22.57
N PHE A 325 -3.27 -2.89 -21.91
CA PHE A 325 -3.07 -3.87 -20.84
C PHE A 325 -4.02 -3.66 -19.66
N GLN A 326 -4.42 -2.44 -19.39
CA GLN A 326 -5.38 -2.15 -18.33
C GLN A 326 -6.73 -2.88 -18.56
N ASP A 327 -7.18 -2.98 -19.80
CA ASP A 327 -8.41 -3.69 -20.13
C ASP A 327 -8.34 -5.20 -19.86
N ILE A 328 -7.12 -5.75 -19.92
CA ILE A 328 -6.80 -7.16 -19.60
C ILE A 328 -6.62 -7.33 -18.10
N GLN A 329 -5.84 -6.46 -17.49
CA GLN A 329 -5.44 -6.50 -16.09
C GLN A 329 -6.66 -6.53 -15.15
N ASP A 330 -7.74 -5.80 -15.48
CA ASP A 330 -8.95 -5.68 -14.66
C ASP A 330 -9.65 -7.03 -14.38
N SER A 331 -9.29 -8.09 -15.11
CA SER A 331 -9.84 -9.44 -14.92
C SER A 331 -8.79 -10.55 -14.97
N LEU A 332 -7.50 -10.20 -14.94
CA LEU A 332 -6.41 -11.17 -15.03
C LEU A 332 -5.92 -11.56 -13.64
N VAL A 333 -5.85 -12.87 -13.40
CA VAL A 333 -5.11 -13.48 -12.28
C VAL A 333 -3.93 -14.20 -12.89
N LEU A 334 -2.70 -13.75 -12.59
CA LEU A 334 -1.48 -14.25 -13.23
C LEU A 334 -0.33 -14.27 -12.25
N VAL A 335 0.43 -15.37 -12.29
CA VAL A 335 1.70 -15.51 -11.57
C VAL A 335 2.76 -15.99 -12.54
N THR A 336 3.90 -15.30 -12.61
CA THR A 336 5.08 -15.74 -13.36
C THR A 336 6.19 -16.14 -12.42
N ASN A 337 6.92 -17.17 -12.76
CA ASN A 337 8.16 -17.55 -12.08
C ASN A 337 9.20 -17.91 -13.14
N ASP A 338 10.20 -17.06 -13.27
CA ASP A 338 11.30 -17.27 -14.19
C ASP A 338 12.62 -17.46 -13.46
N PHE A 339 13.47 -18.27 -14.06
CA PHE A 339 14.81 -18.56 -13.56
C PHE A 339 15.84 -18.16 -14.60
N SER A 340 16.91 -17.52 -14.17
CA SER A 340 18.05 -17.23 -15.05
C SER A 340 19.39 -17.48 -14.36
N THR A 341 20.39 -17.87 -15.14
CA THR A 341 21.75 -18.10 -14.65
C THR A 341 22.55 -16.80 -14.51
N GLN A 342 22.00 -15.70 -15.00
CA GLN A 342 22.54 -14.35 -14.83
C GLN A 342 21.41 -13.36 -14.59
N THR A 343 21.46 -12.66 -13.46
CA THR A 343 20.42 -11.70 -13.06
C THR A 343 21.01 -10.31 -12.89
N SER A 344 20.30 -9.31 -13.43
CA SER A 344 20.56 -7.90 -13.20
C SER A 344 19.40 -7.29 -12.42
N TYR A 345 19.54 -7.23 -11.09
CA TYR A 345 18.58 -6.55 -10.22
C TYR A 345 18.77 -5.03 -10.30
N GLU A 346 17.68 -4.28 -10.24
CA GLU A 346 17.73 -2.81 -10.20
C GLU A 346 18.35 -2.27 -8.90
N ASN A 347 18.21 -3.04 -7.82
CA ASN A 347 18.77 -2.72 -6.50
C ASN A 347 19.05 -3.99 -5.69
N GLN A 348 19.73 -3.84 -4.54
CA GLN A 348 20.09 -4.97 -3.67
C GLN A 348 18.87 -5.65 -3.03
N THR A 349 17.73 -4.97 -2.89
CA THR A 349 16.51 -5.56 -2.33
C THR A 349 15.81 -6.58 -3.27
N LYS A 350 16.34 -6.76 -4.48
CA LYS A 350 15.88 -7.75 -5.47
C LYS A 350 14.41 -7.63 -5.89
N LYS A 351 13.81 -6.44 -5.77
CA LYS A 351 12.38 -6.18 -6.04
C LYS A 351 12.03 -5.94 -7.52
N ALA A 352 13.01 -5.78 -8.40
CA ALA A 352 12.86 -5.64 -9.84
C ALA A 352 14.09 -6.10 -10.58
N ILE A 353 13.92 -6.63 -11.80
CA ILE A 353 15.01 -6.99 -12.72
C ILE A 353 14.90 -6.22 -14.03
N ASN A 354 16.04 -5.99 -14.69
CA ASN A 354 16.13 -5.25 -15.94
C ASN A 354 16.75 -6.02 -17.11
N ASN A 355 16.92 -7.33 -16.96
CA ASN A 355 17.46 -8.21 -18.00
C ASN A 355 16.63 -8.14 -19.28
N LYS A 356 17.27 -7.70 -20.37
CA LYS A 356 16.61 -7.55 -21.67
C LYS A 356 16.23 -8.89 -22.29
N PHE A 357 17.12 -9.86 -22.23
CA PHE A 357 16.87 -11.19 -22.78
C PHE A 357 15.74 -11.93 -22.03
N VAL A 358 15.64 -11.78 -20.72
CA VAL A 358 14.47 -12.32 -19.95
C VAL A 358 13.18 -11.73 -20.49
N GLN A 359 13.13 -10.40 -20.73
CA GLN A 359 11.94 -9.75 -21.30
C GLN A 359 11.61 -10.27 -22.70
N GLU A 360 12.59 -10.38 -23.58
CA GLU A 360 12.42 -10.85 -24.97
C GLU A 360 11.96 -12.31 -24.98
N ALA A 361 12.69 -13.19 -24.28
CA ALA A 361 12.38 -14.60 -24.19
C ALA A 361 10.97 -14.88 -23.64
N MET A 362 10.57 -14.17 -22.57
CA MET A 362 9.24 -14.30 -21.99
C MET A 362 8.16 -13.73 -22.90
N THR A 363 8.42 -12.60 -23.59
CA THR A 363 7.47 -12.01 -24.54
C THR A 363 7.15 -12.97 -25.68
N ASP A 364 8.18 -13.57 -26.27
CA ASP A 364 8.04 -14.49 -27.41
C ASP A 364 7.38 -15.80 -26.97
N PHE A 365 7.81 -16.34 -25.84
CA PHE A 365 7.21 -17.52 -25.23
C PHE A 365 5.70 -17.33 -24.99
N LEU A 366 5.32 -16.24 -24.34
CA LEU A 366 3.92 -15.96 -24.02
C LEU A 366 3.08 -15.71 -25.28
N LYS A 367 3.59 -15.02 -26.30
CA LYS A 367 2.88 -14.83 -27.57
C LYS A 367 2.59 -16.15 -28.25
N GLU A 368 3.58 -17.02 -28.31
CA GLU A 368 3.46 -18.37 -28.88
C GLU A 368 2.41 -19.18 -28.11
N GLN A 369 2.56 -19.31 -26.79
CA GLN A 369 1.69 -20.12 -25.96
C GLN A 369 0.24 -19.59 -25.90
N LEU A 370 0.04 -18.28 -25.84
CA LEU A 370 -1.29 -17.68 -25.89
C LEU A 370 -1.95 -17.90 -27.25
N GLY A 371 -1.17 -17.84 -28.35
CA GLY A 371 -1.67 -18.15 -29.68
C GLY A 371 -2.19 -19.60 -29.78
N VAL A 372 -1.45 -20.56 -29.27
CA VAL A 372 -1.86 -21.98 -29.18
C VAL A 372 -3.07 -22.13 -28.26
N TYR A 373 -3.03 -21.54 -27.08
CA TYR A 373 -4.11 -21.62 -26.08
C TYR A 373 -5.46 -21.15 -26.65
N PHE A 374 -5.48 -20.05 -27.40
CA PHE A 374 -6.72 -19.52 -27.98
C PHE A 374 -7.30 -20.42 -29.07
N ILE A 375 -6.47 -21.23 -29.73
CA ILE A 375 -6.92 -22.21 -30.73
C ILE A 375 -7.45 -23.47 -30.03
N GLU A 376 -6.74 -23.97 -29.03
CA GLU A 376 -7.09 -25.19 -28.30
C GLU A 376 -8.29 -25.01 -27.36
N ASN A 377 -8.48 -23.79 -26.83
CA ASN A 377 -9.52 -23.46 -25.85
C ASN A 377 -10.48 -22.35 -26.38
N PRO A 378 -11.21 -22.57 -27.48
CA PRO A 378 -12.00 -21.52 -28.15
C PRO A 378 -13.09 -20.92 -27.26
N ILE A 379 -13.67 -21.70 -26.34
CA ILE A 379 -14.71 -21.24 -25.42
C ILE A 379 -14.11 -20.21 -24.44
N ASP A 380 -12.96 -20.55 -23.84
CA ASP A 380 -12.30 -19.66 -22.89
C ASP A 380 -11.71 -18.43 -23.58
N ALA A 381 -11.12 -18.59 -24.77
CA ALA A 381 -10.68 -17.49 -25.61
C ALA A 381 -11.81 -16.50 -25.90
N GLN A 382 -13.03 -16.99 -26.18
CA GLN A 382 -14.19 -16.13 -26.41
C GLN A 382 -14.66 -15.42 -25.14
N LYS A 383 -14.65 -16.09 -23.98
CA LYS A 383 -14.97 -15.48 -22.68
C LYS A 383 -13.98 -14.35 -22.35
N ILE A 384 -12.67 -14.63 -22.50
CA ILE A 384 -11.60 -13.64 -22.29
C ILE A 384 -11.80 -12.44 -23.20
N ALA A 385 -11.95 -12.66 -24.49
CA ALA A 385 -12.13 -11.61 -25.47
C ALA A 385 -13.35 -10.73 -25.18
N ASN A 386 -14.48 -11.33 -24.81
CA ASN A 386 -15.69 -10.60 -24.44
C ASN A 386 -15.47 -9.77 -23.17
N GLN A 387 -14.85 -10.35 -22.13
CA GLN A 387 -14.60 -9.65 -20.88
C GLN A 387 -13.66 -8.46 -21.07
N VAL A 388 -12.56 -8.65 -21.80
CA VAL A 388 -11.59 -7.58 -22.09
C VAL A 388 -12.25 -6.43 -22.88
N LEU A 389 -13.15 -6.73 -23.80
CA LEU A 389 -13.92 -5.69 -24.51
C LEU A 389 -14.91 -4.97 -23.59
N VAL A 390 -15.54 -5.69 -22.64
CA VAL A 390 -16.40 -5.07 -21.62
C VAL A 390 -15.59 -4.09 -20.76
N ASN A 391 -14.44 -4.52 -20.25
CA ASN A 391 -13.54 -3.70 -19.45
C ASN A 391 -13.10 -2.45 -20.23
N LYS A 392 -12.65 -2.63 -21.48
CA LYS A 392 -12.25 -1.54 -22.36
C LYS A 392 -13.36 -0.50 -22.55
N ARG A 393 -14.55 -0.97 -22.93
CA ARG A 393 -15.70 -0.07 -23.20
C ARG A 393 -16.16 0.65 -21.94
N ALA A 394 -16.12 -0.02 -20.78
CA ALA A 394 -16.39 0.59 -19.49
C ALA A 394 -15.38 1.70 -19.17
N ARG A 395 -14.07 1.43 -19.34
CA ARG A 395 -12.98 2.41 -19.13
C ARG A 395 -13.13 3.60 -20.08
N GLU A 396 -13.34 3.36 -21.38
CA GLU A 396 -13.51 4.44 -22.37
C GLU A 396 -14.74 5.31 -22.10
N ASN A 397 -15.85 4.70 -21.65
CA ASN A 397 -17.06 5.44 -21.28
C ASN A 397 -16.83 6.28 -20.02
N ALA A 398 -16.15 5.74 -19.02
CA ALA A 398 -15.76 6.48 -17.82
C ALA A 398 -14.86 7.68 -18.18
N GLU A 399 -13.88 7.47 -19.06
CA GLU A 399 -12.98 8.52 -19.54
C GLU A 399 -13.70 9.62 -20.33
N LYS A 400 -14.59 9.26 -21.27
CA LYS A 400 -15.43 10.22 -22.01
C LYS A 400 -16.31 11.05 -21.06
N THR A 401 -16.92 10.40 -20.09
CA THR A 401 -17.75 11.06 -19.08
C THR A 401 -16.91 12.06 -18.29
N ARG A 402 -15.73 11.66 -17.85
CA ARG A 402 -14.77 12.50 -17.13
C ARG A 402 -14.31 13.71 -17.95
N LEU A 403 -13.93 13.52 -19.22
CA LEU A 403 -13.52 14.60 -20.13
C LEU A 403 -14.67 15.60 -20.38
N ASN A 404 -15.89 15.10 -20.52
CA ASN A 404 -17.07 15.96 -20.69
C ASN A 404 -17.32 16.81 -19.44
N ILE A 405 -17.11 16.23 -18.26
CA ILE A 405 -17.24 16.92 -16.99
C ILE A 405 -16.13 17.96 -16.84
N LYS A 406 -14.87 17.58 -17.14
CA LYS A 406 -13.73 18.52 -17.14
C LYS A 406 -14.03 19.72 -18.05
N LYS A 407 -14.51 19.49 -19.30
CA LYS A 407 -14.90 20.57 -20.22
C LYS A 407 -16.01 21.45 -19.66
N LYS A 408 -17.00 20.88 -18.95
CA LYS A 408 -18.08 21.67 -18.32
C LYS A 408 -17.58 22.50 -17.12
N LEU A 409 -16.62 21.99 -16.38
CA LEU A 409 -16.05 22.66 -15.19
C LEU A 409 -14.96 23.69 -15.53
N THR A 410 -14.16 23.45 -16.60
CA THR A 410 -13.07 24.35 -17.04
C THR A 410 -13.53 25.47 -17.99
N GLY A 411 -14.75 25.37 -18.54
CA GLY A 411 -15.33 26.46 -19.36
C GLY A 411 -15.50 27.70 -18.51
N SER A 412 -14.55 28.65 -18.62
CA SER A 412 -14.50 29.92 -17.91
C SER A 412 -15.81 30.66 -18.02
N MET A 413 -16.32 31.23 -16.94
CA MET A 413 -16.91 32.57 -16.86
C MET A 413 -17.88 32.70 -15.70
N ASP A 414 -17.95 33.92 -15.22
CA ASP A 414 -18.81 34.53 -14.20
C ASP A 414 -19.77 33.57 -13.46
N ILE A 415 -19.28 33.07 -12.33
CA ILE A 415 -19.95 32.02 -11.55
C ILE A 415 -21.25 32.52 -10.94
N SER A 416 -21.30 33.81 -10.60
CA SER A 416 -22.49 34.44 -10.02
C SER A 416 -23.73 34.35 -10.92
N ASN A 417 -23.53 34.22 -12.23
CA ASN A 417 -24.63 34.09 -13.20
C ASN A 417 -25.02 32.62 -13.50
N ARG A 418 -24.25 31.63 -13.02
CA ARG A 418 -24.47 30.21 -13.32
C ARG A 418 -24.88 29.34 -12.15
N VAL A 419 -24.50 29.76 -10.92
CA VAL A 419 -24.85 29.02 -9.70
C VAL A 419 -25.99 29.74 -9.01
N GLN A 420 -27.18 29.14 -9.06
CA GLN A 420 -28.35 29.70 -8.40
C GLN A 420 -28.10 29.79 -6.88
N LYS A 421 -28.45 30.96 -6.31
CA LYS A 421 -28.38 31.24 -4.86
C LYS A 421 -26.97 31.32 -4.25
N PHE A 422 -25.91 31.18 -5.01
CA PHE A 422 -24.57 31.51 -4.54
C PHE A 422 -24.47 33.04 -4.33
N VAL A 423 -24.00 33.46 -3.18
CA VAL A 423 -23.79 34.86 -2.82
C VAL A 423 -22.30 35.11 -2.69
N ASP A 424 -21.71 35.76 -3.68
CA ASP A 424 -20.26 36.06 -3.68
C ASP A 424 -19.90 37.20 -2.72
N CYS A 425 -18.64 37.36 -2.42
CA CYS A 425 -18.06 38.49 -1.70
C CYS A 425 -17.43 39.51 -2.67
N ARG A 426 -17.14 40.70 -2.17
CA ARG A 426 -16.65 41.82 -3.01
C ARG A 426 -15.18 41.68 -3.36
N THR A 427 -14.34 41.30 -2.40
CA THR A 427 -12.91 41.21 -2.65
C THR A 427 -12.56 40.13 -3.66
N LYS A 428 -11.53 40.39 -4.47
CA LYS A 428 -10.92 39.41 -5.40
C LYS A 428 -9.69 38.73 -4.79
N ASP A 429 -9.24 39.21 -3.64
CA ASP A 429 -8.08 38.70 -2.94
C ASP A 429 -8.38 37.31 -2.33
N THR A 430 -7.92 36.27 -2.98
CA THR A 430 -8.13 34.87 -2.58
C THR A 430 -7.56 34.54 -1.21
N THR A 431 -6.58 35.30 -0.72
CA THR A 431 -5.95 35.06 0.60
C THR A 431 -6.84 35.48 1.76
N ARG A 432 -7.87 36.28 1.49
CA ARG A 432 -8.82 36.77 2.48
C ARG A 432 -10.21 36.15 2.37
N ARG A 433 -10.56 35.60 1.19
CA ARG A 433 -11.91 35.08 0.90
C ARG A 433 -12.26 33.86 1.71
N GLU A 434 -13.46 33.82 2.25
CA GLU A 434 -14.02 32.70 2.99
C GLU A 434 -15.34 32.26 2.37
N LEU A 435 -15.52 30.94 2.14
CA LEU A 435 -16.75 30.35 1.65
C LEU A 435 -17.49 29.67 2.80
N TYR A 436 -18.70 30.14 3.12
CA TYR A 436 -19.59 29.45 4.04
C TYR A 436 -20.56 28.55 3.27
N ILE A 437 -20.51 27.25 3.50
CA ILE A 437 -21.46 26.26 2.99
C ILE A 437 -22.52 26.07 4.08
N VAL A 438 -23.75 26.53 3.81
CA VAL A 438 -24.82 26.59 4.82
C VAL A 438 -25.97 25.66 4.48
N GLU A 439 -26.69 25.20 5.52
CA GLU A 439 -27.82 24.29 5.38
C GLU A 439 -29.11 25.04 4.96
N GLY A 440 -29.53 24.80 3.72
CA GLY A 440 -30.80 25.26 3.22
C GLY A 440 -30.94 26.75 2.95
N ASP A 441 -32.12 27.11 2.47
CA ASP A 441 -32.44 28.49 2.08
C ASP A 441 -32.75 29.36 3.30
N SER A 442 -33.23 28.78 4.40
CA SER A 442 -33.53 29.52 5.64
C SER A 442 -32.24 30.06 6.25
N ALA A 443 -31.20 29.21 6.37
CA ALA A 443 -29.90 29.64 6.86
C ALA A 443 -29.24 30.68 5.91
N LEU A 444 -29.44 30.57 4.59
CA LEU A 444 -28.94 31.57 3.64
C LEU A 444 -29.42 32.97 3.96
N GLY A 445 -30.69 33.15 4.37
CA GLY A 445 -31.27 34.43 4.73
C GLY A 445 -30.56 35.09 5.92
N SER A 446 -30.48 34.40 7.02
CA SER A 446 -29.86 34.86 8.28
C SER A 446 -28.34 35.09 8.12
N VAL A 447 -27.62 34.15 7.52
CA VAL A 447 -26.17 34.23 7.29
C VAL A 447 -25.84 35.36 6.30
N LYS A 448 -26.68 35.63 5.30
CA LYS A 448 -26.49 36.76 4.36
C LYS A 448 -26.59 38.11 5.03
N LEU A 449 -27.43 38.25 6.04
CA LEU A 449 -27.55 39.48 6.84
C LEU A 449 -26.40 39.62 7.84
N ALA A 450 -25.93 38.52 8.39
CA ALA A 450 -24.88 38.48 9.40
C ALA A 450 -23.46 38.62 8.83
N ARG A 451 -23.19 38.22 7.58
CA ARG A 451 -21.84 38.15 7.03
C ARG A 451 -21.16 39.49 6.81
N ASP A 452 -19.83 39.48 6.76
CA ASP A 452 -19.07 40.55 6.13
C ASP A 452 -19.05 40.34 4.61
N SER A 453 -19.78 41.19 3.88
CA SER A 453 -19.89 41.10 2.43
C SER A 453 -18.60 41.40 1.68
N GLU A 454 -17.58 41.92 2.36
CA GLU A 454 -16.28 42.20 1.75
C GLU A 454 -15.54 40.93 1.40
N PHE A 455 -15.48 39.94 2.32
CA PHE A 455 -14.67 38.74 2.10
C PHE A 455 -15.38 37.38 2.32
N GLN A 456 -16.65 37.40 2.82
CA GLN A 456 -17.40 36.17 3.07
C GLN A 456 -18.43 35.88 1.98
N GLY A 457 -18.26 34.76 1.23
CA GLY A 457 -19.23 34.21 0.29
C GLY A 457 -20.08 33.13 0.95
N ILE A 458 -21.29 32.89 0.43
CA ILE A 458 -22.20 31.88 0.96
C ILE A 458 -22.73 31.00 -0.15
N MET A 459 -22.72 29.68 0.08
CA MET A 459 -23.31 28.67 -0.78
C MET A 459 -24.31 27.81 0.02
N PRO A 460 -25.61 27.90 -0.25
CA PRO A 460 -26.59 27.05 0.41
C PRO A 460 -26.61 25.64 -0.22
N VAL A 461 -26.71 24.64 0.65
CA VAL A 461 -26.91 23.23 0.27
C VAL A 461 -28.31 22.81 0.69
N ARG A 462 -29.14 22.39 -0.27
CA ARG A 462 -30.51 21.98 0.00
C ARG A 462 -30.59 20.50 0.32
N GLY A 463 -30.86 20.18 1.57
CA GLY A 463 -31.02 18.82 2.04
C GLY A 463 -29.77 17.98 1.95
N LYS A 464 -29.92 16.68 2.18
CA LYS A 464 -28.82 15.72 2.18
C LYS A 464 -28.28 15.52 0.77
N ILE A 465 -27.03 15.88 0.54
CA ILE A 465 -26.36 15.63 -0.74
C ILE A 465 -26.07 14.15 -0.93
N LEU A 466 -25.77 13.75 -2.15
CA LEU A 466 -25.42 12.38 -2.49
C LEU A 466 -24.19 11.91 -1.71
N ASN A 467 -24.24 10.69 -1.14
CA ASN A 467 -23.05 10.07 -0.56
C ASN A 467 -22.05 9.74 -1.68
N CYS A 468 -21.00 10.58 -1.76
CA CYS A 468 -20.00 10.47 -2.80
C CYS A 468 -19.11 9.23 -2.70
N LEU A 469 -19.01 8.54 -1.55
CA LEU A 469 -18.27 7.29 -1.44
C LEU A 469 -19.01 6.13 -2.10
N LYS A 470 -20.36 6.09 -1.97
CA LYS A 470 -21.18 5.01 -2.54
C LYS A 470 -21.55 5.23 -4.01
N ALA A 471 -21.68 6.47 -4.43
CA ALA A 471 -22.14 6.79 -5.77
C ALA A 471 -21.02 6.65 -6.81
N ASP A 472 -21.40 6.19 -8.01
CA ASP A 472 -20.53 6.25 -9.17
C ASP A 472 -20.31 7.71 -9.63
N TYR A 473 -19.20 7.97 -10.31
CA TYR A 473 -18.87 9.32 -10.78
C TYR A 473 -19.92 9.90 -11.74
N ALA A 474 -20.61 9.06 -12.51
CA ALA A 474 -21.66 9.54 -13.41
C ALA A 474 -22.86 10.11 -12.64
N LYS A 475 -23.23 9.52 -11.50
CA LYS A 475 -24.28 10.04 -10.61
C LYS A 475 -23.82 11.28 -9.85
N ILE A 476 -22.58 11.25 -9.32
CA ILE A 476 -22.01 12.39 -8.59
C ILE A 476 -22.07 13.65 -9.45
N PHE A 477 -21.61 13.56 -10.69
CA PHE A 477 -21.53 14.72 -11.58
C PHE A 477 -22.83 15.07 -12.31
N LYS A 478 -23.89 14.27 -12.14
CA LYS A 478 -25.26 14.67 -12.49
C LYS A 478 -25.93 15.51 -11.40
N SER A 479 -25.40 15.48 -10.17
CA SER A 479 -25.93 16.27 -9.06
C SER A 479 -25.59 17.75 -9.26
N GLU A 480 -26.58 18.59 -9.45
CA GLU A 480 -26.41 20.04 -9.61
C GLU A 480 -25.74 20.66 -8.38
N ILE A 481 -26.14 20.26 -7.19
CA ILE A 481 -25.56 20.77 -5.92
C ILE A 481 -24.05 20.51 -5.86
N ILE A 482 -23.62 19.29 -6.20
CA ILE A 482 -22.19 18.91 -6.18
C ILE A 482 -21.42 19.69 -7.25
N THR A 483 -21.96 19.75 -8.47
CA THR A 483 -21.31 20.48 -9.57
C THR A 483 -21.23 21.96 -9.30
N ASP A 484 -22.23 22.54 -8.63
CA ASP A 484 -22.24 23.95 -8.26
C ASP A 484 -21.25 24.24 -7.13
N LEU A 485 -21.15 23.38 -6.10
CA LEU A 485 -20.11 23.49 -5.09
C LEU A 485 -18.70 23.46 -5.68
N LEU A 486 -18.43 22.51 -6.60
CA LEU A 486 -17.15 22.42 -7.30
C LEU A 486 -16.83 23.66 -8.15
N ARG A 487 -17.84 24.24 -8.81
CA ARG A 487 -17.69 25.50 -9.55
C ARG A 487 -17.38 26.68 -8.63
N VAL A 488 -18.03 26.73 -7.47
CA VAL A 488 -17.81 27.79 -6.48
C VAL A 488 -16.43 27.68 -5.88
N LEU A 489 -15.95 26.45 -5.59
CA LEU A 489 -14.57 26.20 -5.12
C LEU A 489 -13.54 26.68 -6.15
N GLY A 490 -13.73 26.35 -7.44
CA GLY A 490 -12.92 26.86 -8.54
C GLY A 490 -11.63 26.06 -8.82
N CYS A 491 -11.23 25.16 -7.95
CA CYS A 491 -9.97 24.39 -8.07
C CYS A 491 -10.08 23.09 -8.89
N GLY A 492 -11.25 22.75 -9.44
CA GLY A 492 -11.45 21.49 -10.16
C GLY A 492 -11.64 20.30 -9.25
N VAL A 493 -11.34 19.08 -9.75
CA VAL A 493 -11.52 17.82 -9.04
C VAL A 493 -10.30 16.91 -9.16
N GLU A 494 -9.94 16.25 -8.05
CA GLU A 494 -8.97 15.17 -7.99
C GLU A 494 -9.68 13.83 -8.14
N VAL A 495 -9.27 13.04 -9.12
CA VAL A 495 -9.69 11.65 -9.20
C VAL A 495 -8.47 10.80 -8.92
N LYS A 496 -8.46 10.06 -7.82
CA LYS A 496 -7.42 9.07 -7.53
C LYS A 496 -7.60 7.90 -8.48
N ASP A 497 -6.90 7.92 -9.62
CA ASP A 497 -6.71 6.78 -10.48
C ASP A 497 -5.21 6.43 -10.48
N ARG A 498 -4.86 5.14 -10.31
CA ARG A 498 -3.48 4.64 -10.27
C ARG A 498 -2.65 5.00 -11.52
N HIS A 499 -3.29 5.44 -12.58
CA HIS A 499 -2.67 5.80 -13.86
C HIS A 499 -2.79 7.28 -14.24
N ALA A 500 -3.28 8.14 -13.36
CA ALA A 500 -3.64 9.52 -13.69
C ALA A 500 -2.57 10.55 -13.34
N LYS A 501 -1.34 10.40 -13.80
CA LYS A 501 -0.37 11.53 -13.74
C LYS A 501 -0.82 12.75 -14.55
N ASP A 502 -1.71 12.56 -15.56
CA ASP A 502 -2.13 13.64 -16.49
C ASP A 502 -3.61 14.00 -16.43
N ILE A 503 -4.38 13.54 -15.44
CA ILE A 503 -5.83 13.61 -15.47
C ILE A 503 -6.45 14.46 -14.36
N ALA A 504 -5.69 14.87 -13.37
CA ALA A 504 -6.17 15.74 -12.31
C ALA A 504 -6.56 17.10 -12.89
N GLY A 505 -7.87 17.36 -12.99
CA GLY A 505 -8.38 18.70 -13.28
C GLY A 505 -8.22 19.63 -12.09
N PHE A 506 -7.58 19.16 -11.03
CA PHE A 506 -7.35 19.90 -9.80
C PHE A 506 -6.14 20.81 -9.94
N ASP A 507 -6.35 22.07 -9.62
CA ASP A 507 -5.33 23.11 -9.58
C ASP A 507 -5.52 23.92 -8.29
N LEU A 508 -4.67 23.69 -7.29
CA LEU A 508 -4.78 24.35 -6.01
C LEU A 508 -4.65 25.90 -6.11
N PRO A 509 -3.74 26.44 -6.92
CA PRO A 509 -3.69 27.89 -7.19
C PRO A 509 -4.97 28.50 -7.73
N ALA A 510 -5.83 27.70 -8.40
CA ALA A 510 -7.12 28.15 -8.90
C ALA A 510 -8.22 28.17 -7.81
N LEU A 511 -7.93 27.70 -6.60
CA LEU A 511 -8.84 27.79 -5.46
C LEU A 511 -9.16 29.26 -5.17
N ARG A 512 -10.44 29.56 -5.05
CA ARG A 512 -10.92 30.95 -4.86
C ARG A 512 -11.01 31.37 -3.41
N TRP A 513 -10.76 30.48 -2.47
CA TRP A 513 -11.08 30.63 -1.06
C TRP A 513 -9.91 30.32 -0.17
N ASN A 514 -9.62 31.19 0.78
CA ASN A 514 -8.66 30.93 1.85
C ASN A 514 -9.21 29.93 2.88
N LYS A 515 -10.52 29.98 3.12
CA LYS A 515 -11.21 29.03 3.99
C LYS A 515 -12.52 28.56 3.36
N VAL A 516 -12.79 27.27 3.47
CA VAL A 516 -14.07 26.62 3.15
C VAL A 516 -14.70 26.19 4.47
N VAL A 517 -15.72 26.91 4.90
CA VAL A 517 -16.34 26.75 6.22
C VAL A 517 -17.67 26.05 6.08
N ILE A 518 -17.81 24.85 6.64
CA ILE A 518 -19.07 24.11 6.71
C ILE A 518 -19.83 24.62 7.93
N CYS A 519 -21.02 25.16 7.72
CA CYS A 519 -21.87 25.74 8.74
C CYS A 519 -23.27 25.14 8.63
N THR A 520 -23.56 24.12 9.44
CA THR A 520 -24.84 23.39 9.49
C THR A 520 -25.48 23.53 10.86
N ASP A 521 -26.77 23.24 10.93
CA ASP A 521 -27.48 23.21 12.20
C ASP A 521 -26.84 22.25 13.19
N ALA A 522 -26.99 22.51 14.49
CA ALA A 522 -26.43 21.69 15.55
C ALA A 522 -27.37 20.53 15.95
N ASP A 523 -27.97 19.88 14.98
CA ASP A 523 -28.85 18.73 15.13
C ASP A 523 -28.38 17.54 14.30
N VAL A 524 -29.13 16.43 14.38
CA VAL A 524 -28.79 15.15 13.69
C VAL A 524 -28.73 15.31 12.17
N ASP A 525 -29.62 16.11 11.59
CA ASP A 525 -29.69 16.35 10.16
C ASP A 525 -28.51 17.21 9.68
N GLY A 526 -28.21 18.27 10.43
CA GLY A 526 -27.04 19.13 10.17
C GLY A 526 -25.72 18.36 10.27
N PHE A 527 -25.57 17.45 11.25
CA PHE A 527 -24.40 16.59 11.35
C PHE A 527 -24.28 15.63 10.16
N GLN A 528 -25.40 15.11 9.65
CA GLN A 528 -25.40 14.27 8.47
C GLN A 528 -25.03 15.05 7.21
N ILE A 529 -25.56 16.26 7.01
CA ILE A 529 -25.23 17.13 5.89
C ILE A 529 -23.74 17.50 5.92
N ARG A 530 -23.20 17.88 7.08
CA ARG A 530 -21.78 18.13 7.32
C ARG A 530 -20.92 16.97 6.89
N THR A 531 -21.27 15.75 7.33
CA THR A 531 -20.56 14.53 7.01
C THR A 531 -20.57 14.24 5.50
N LEU A 532 -21.70 14.46 4.81
CA LEU A 532 -21.80 14.26 3.37
C LEU A 532 -20.98 15.29 2.58
N ILE A 533 -20.91 16.55 3.05
CA ILE A 533 -20.05 17.58 2.45
C ILE A 533 -18.58 17.21 2.63
N LEU A 534 -18.17 16.79 3.82
CA LEU A 534 -16.81 16.30 4.09
C LEU A 534 -16.47 15.10 3.19
N THR A 535 -17.39 14.16 3.04
CA THR A 535 -17.24 13.00 2.15
C THR A 535 -17.04 13.41 0.70
N MET A 536 -17.78 14.41 0.22
CA MET A 536 -17.62 14.98 -1.11
C MET A 536 -16.23 15.59 -1.29
N LEU A 537 -15.80 16.43 -0.34
CA LEU A 537 -14.48 17.07 -0.37
C LEU A 537 -13.37 16.02 -0.29
N TYR A 538 -13.49 15.04 0.60
CA TYR A 538 -12.52 13.96 0.74
C TYR A 538 -12.35 13.14 -0.56
N ARG A 539 -13.44 12.84 -1.26
CA ARG A 539 -13.39 12.04 -2.48
C ARG A 539 -12.98 12.82 -3.73
N LEU A 540 -13.40 14.08 -3.84
CA LEU A 540 -13.26 14.86 -5.08
C LEU A 540 -12.14 15.88 -5.03
N THR A 541 -11.79 16.38 -3.84
CA THR A 541 -10.77 17.40 -3.62
C THR A 541 -10.00 17.16 -2.30
N PRO A 542 -9.42 15.96 -2.09
CA PRO A 542 -8.77 15.60 -0.83
C PRO A 542 -7.65 16.55 -0.42
N THR A 543 -6.93 17.15 -1.36
CA THR A 543 -5.90 18.15 -1.10
C THR A 543 -6.42 19.33 -0.29
N LEU A 544 -7.68 19.75 -0.45
CA LEU A 544 -8.23 20.86 0.36
C LEU A 544 -8.30 20.52 1.85
N ILE A 545 -8.52 19.27 2.20
CA ILE A 545 -8.51 18.80 3.58
C ILE A 545 -7.06 18.67 4.07
N GLN A 546 -6.19 18.04 3.26
CA GLN A 546 -4.78 17.82 3.60
C GLN A 546 -4.02 19.12 3.85
N GLU A 547 -4.24 20.13 3.01
CA GLU A 547 -3.63 21.45 3.13
C GLU A 547 -4.36 22.37 4.12
N GLY A 548 -5.45 21.89 4.73
CA GLY A 548 -6.14 22.57 5.81
C GLY A 548 -6.96 23.80 5.40
N TYR A 549 -7.56 23.77 4.22
CA TYR A 549 -8.51 24.80 3.76
C TYR A 549 -9.93 24.60 4.29
N VAL A 550 -10.25 23.43 4.87
CA VAL A 550 -11.60 23.06 5.30
C VAL A 550 -11.77 23.27 6.79
N TYR A 551 -12.86 23.91 7.16
CA TYR A 551 -13.23 24.22 8.53
C TYR A 551 -14.69 23.89 8.81
N ILE A 552 -15.01 23.61 10.07
CA ILE A 552 -16.37 23.48 10.58
C ILE A 552 -16.61 24.67 11.52
N ALA A 553 -17.68 25.40 11.29
CA ALA A 553 -18.12 26.42 12.22
C ALA A 553 -18.89 25.80 13.39
N GLU A 554 -18.51 26.15 14.62
CA GLU A 554 -19.29 25.81 15.81
C GLU A 554 -20.35 26.87 16.05
N SER A 555 -21.60 26.49 16.00
CA SER A 555 -22.73 27.31 16.41
C SER A 555 -23.08 27.05 17.87
N PRO A 556 -23.43 28.09 18.66
CA PRO A 556 -23.80 27.87 20.06
C PRO A 556 -25.09 27.07 20.19
N LEU A 557 -25.14 26.18 21.16
CA LEU A 557 -26.31 25.38 21.50
C LEU A 557 -27.30 26.14 22.40
N PHE A 558 -26.79 27.09 23.19
CA PHE A 558 -27.59 27.85 24.15
C PHE A 558 -27.21 29.32 24.12
N GLU A 559 -28.23 30.16 24.16
CA GLU A 559 -28.16 31.57 24.47
C GLU A 559 -28.71 31.80 25.87
N ILE A 560 -27.96 32.51 26.71
CA ILE A 560 -28.30 32.77 28.12
C ILE A 560 -28.32 34.27 28.32
N THR A 561 -29.47 34.84 28.61
CA THR A 561 -29.67 36.25 28.81
C THR A 561 -29.94 36.59 30.29
N CYS A 562 -29.26 37.61 30.80
CA CYS A 562 -29.47 38.11 32.16
C CYS A 562 -29.25 39.62 32.23
N LYS A 563 -30.30 40.36 32.53
CA LYS A 563 -30.24 41.85 32.71
C LYS A 563 -29.64 42.64 31.55
N GLY A 564 -29.79 42.16 30.32
CA GLY A 564 -29.26 42.79 29.10
C GLY A 564 -27.90 42.28 28.64
N ASP A 565 -27.24 41.45 29.40
CA ASP A 565 -26.04 40.73 28.99
C ASP A 565 -26.41 39.37 28.40
N THR A 566 -25.71 38.96 27.33
CA THR A 566 -25.93 37.68 26.64
C THR A 566 -24.64 36.84 26.63
N TRP A 567 -24.74 35.58 26.99
CA TRP A 567 -23.68 34.58 26.93
C TRP A 567 -24.08 33.44 26.03
N PHE A 568 -23.11 32.88 25.31
CA PHE A 568 -23.29 31.75 24.43
C PHE A 568 -22.56 30.54 24.98
N ALA A 569 -23.23 29.39 24.98
CA ALA A 569 -22.64 28.11 25.39
C ALA A 569 -22.71 27.10 24.25
N TYR A 570 -21.59 26.42 23.99
CA TYR A 570 -21.42 25.43 22.91
C TYR A 570 -21.52 23.99 23.41
N SER A 571 -21.69 23.82 24.72
CA SER A 571 -21.91 22.51 25.36
C SER A 571 -22.77 22.67 26.61
N ASN A 572 -23.32 21.57 27.11
CA ASN A 572 -24.02 21.53 28.39
C ASN A 572 -23.11 21.96 29.55
N ALA A 573 -21.84 21.54 29.52
CA ALA A 573 -20.85 21.92 30.53
C ALA A 573 -20.60 23.46 30.57
N GLU A 574 -20.47 24.09 29.40
CA GLU A 574 -20.35 25.56 29.31
C GLU A 574 -21.61 26.28 29.80
N LYS A 575 -22.80 25.79 29.42
CA LYS A 575 -24.09 26.30 29.91
C LYS A 575 -24.14 26.24 31.43
N ASP A 576 -23.84 25.09 32.02
CA ASP A 576 -23.91 24.90 33.47
C ASP A 576 -22.87 25.76 34.20
N ALA A 577 -21.70 25.98 33.64
CA ALA A 577 -20.68 26.88 34.15
C ALA A 577 -21.12 28.35 34.13
N ILE A 578 -21.82 28.79 33.07
CA ILE A 578 -22.38 30.15 32.97
C ILE A 578 -23.51 30.30 33.97
N VAL A 579 -24.43 29.36 34.05
CA VAL A 579 -25.55 29.37 35.00
C VAL A 579 -25.06 29.40 36.46
N ALA A 580 -23.98 28.66 36.76
CA ALA A 580 -23.34 28.69 38.08
C ALA A 580 -22.84 30.11 38.49
N LYS A 581 -22.33 30.88 37.51
CA LYS A 581 -21.88 32.26 37.72
C LYS A 581 -23.05 33.24 37.91
N LEU A 582 -24.24 32.89 37.42
CA LEU A 582 -25.45 33.71 37.51
C LEU A 582 -26.32 33.40 38.74
N LYS A 583 -25.83 32.57 39.70
CA LYS A 583 -26.54 32.22 40.92
C LYS A 583 -27.17 33.43 41.60
N GLY A 584 -28.51 33.36 41.85
CA GLY A 584 -29.28 34.43 42.51
C GLY A 584 -29.79 35.55 41.58
N LYS A 585 -29.48 35.49 40.27
CA LYS A 585 -30.02 36.42 39.27
C LYS A 585 -31.10 35.72 38.44
N LYS A 586 -32.10 36.46 37.97
CA LYS A 586 -33.10 35.94 37.03
C LYS A 586 -32.46 35.98 35.64
N TYR A 587 -32.38 34.82 35.00
CA TYR A 587 -31.86 34.63 33.65
C TYR A 587 -32.86 33.84 32.79
N ASP A 588 -32.73 33.96 31.49
CA ASP A 588 -33.46 33.18 30.51
C ASP A 588 -32.48 32.33 29.69
N ILE A 589 -32.85 31.10 29.36
CA ILE A 589 -32.04 30.19 28.54
C ILE A 589 -32.87 29.84 27.32
N GLN A 590 -32.35 30.18 26.16
CA GLN A 590 -32.91 29.77 24.88
C GLN A 590 -31.99 28.76 24.20
N ARG A 591 -32.55 27.61 23.78
CA ARG A 591 -31.81 26.63 22.96
C ARG A 591 -31.85 27.09 21.51
N SER A 592 -30.68 27.26 20.89
CA SER A 592 -30.57 27.50 19.44
C SER A 592 -31.02 26.25 18.70
N LYS A 593 -32.01 26.36 17.81
CA LYS A 593 -32.57 25.24 17.07
C LYS A 593 -31.95 25.10 15.68
N GLY A 594 -31.88 26.17 14.94
CA GLY A 594 -31.34 26.16 13.59
C GLY A 594 -30.74 27.52 13.19
N LEU A 595 -29.81 27.52 12.25
CA LEU A 595 -29.12 28.70 11.75
C LEU A 595 -30.08 29.73 11.15
N GLY A 596 -31.21 29.28 10.61
CA GLY A 596 -32.23 30.15 10.01
C GLY A 596 -33.09 30.90 11.02
N GLU A 597 -33.11 30.47 12.28
CA GLU A 597 -33.89 31.09 13.37
C GLU A 597 -33.06 32.06 14.21
N ASN A 598 -31.74 32.07 14.03
CA ASN A 598 -30.82 32.91 14.80
C ASN A 598 -30.86 34.37 14.34
N ASP A 599 -30.77 35.29 15.31
CA ASP A 599 -30.64 36.73 15.03
C ASP A 599 -29.33 37.00 14.27
N PRO A 600 -29.32 37.88 13.23
CA PRO A 600 -28.11 38.24 12.49
C PRO A 600 -26.95 38.74 13.33
N ASP A 601 -27.21 39.52 14.38
CA ASP A 601 -26.17 40.02 15.27
C ASP A 601 -25.54 38.89 16.10
N MET A 602 -26.35 37.95 16.58
CA MET A 602 -25.88 36.74 17.22
C MET A 602 -25.02 35.89 16.26
N MET A 603 -25.50 35.67 15.04
CA MET A 603 -24.77 34.94 14.01
C MET A 603 -23.42 35.59 13.68
N TRP A 604 -23.38 36.92 13.63
CA TRP A 604 -22.13 37.63 13.46
C TRP A 604 -21.17 37.32 14.61
N LEU A 605 -21.60 37.56 15.86
CA LEU A 605 -20.76 37.43 17.06
C LEU A 605 -20.26 35.99 17.28
N THR A 606 -21.06 34.97 16.97
CA THR A 606 -20.76 33.58 17.33
C THR A 606 -20.14 32.77 16.21
N THR A 607 -20.46 33.09 14.95
CA THR A 607 -20.21 32.18 13.81
C THR A 607 -19.44 32.85 12.66
N MET A 608 -19.66 34.17 12.42
CA MET A 608 -19.13 34.82 11.22
C MET A 608 -17.94 35.75 11.52
N ASN A 609 -17.89 36.42 12.68
CA ASN A 609 -16.82 37.34 13.03
C ASN A 609 -15.50 36.63 13.26
N PRO A 610 -14.44 36.94 12.49
CA PRO A 610 -13.13 36.29 12.62
C PRO A 610 -12.52 36.35 14.02
N GLU A 611 -12.86 37.39 14.83
CA GLU A 611 -12.28 37.60 16.16
C GLU A 611 -12.96 36.77 17.26
N THR A 612 -14.23 36.40 17.07
CA THR A 612 -15.04 35.78 18.14
C THR A 612 -15.58 34.41 17.81
N ARG A 613 -15.67 34.05 16.53
CA ARG A 613 -16.15 32.76 16.07
C ARG A 613 -15.23 31.59 16.46
N ARG A 614 -15.82 30.40 16.59
CA ARG A 614 -15.07 29.16 16.79
C ARG A 614 -15.07 28.35 15.49
N LEU A 615 -13.88 28.05 14.97
CA LEU A 615 -13.70 27.21 13.81
C LEU A 615 -12.84 25.98 14.16
N ILE A 616 -13.34 24.80 13.85
CA ILE A 616 -12.58 23.55 13.92
C ILE A 616 -11.92 23.35 12.57
N LYS A 617 -10.60 23.35 12.51
CA LYS A 617 -9.85 23.02 11.30
C LYS A 617 -9.91 21.53 11.07
N VAL A 618 -10.34 21.12 9.88
CA VAL A 618 -10.40 19.70 9.50
C VAL A 618 -9.06 19.29 8.91
N MET A 619 -8.32 18.48 9.64
CA MET A 619 -7.01 17.94 9.22
C MET A 619 -7.01 16.43 9.47
N PRO A 620 -6.53 15.60 8.55
CA PRO A 620 -6.29 14.21 8.84
C PRO A 620 -5.03 14.11 9.72
N GLU A 621 -5.11 13.43 10.85
CA GLU A 621 -3.93 13.10 11.67
C GLU A 621 -3.12 11.97 11.02
N ASP A 622 -3.82 11.02 10.41
CA ASP A 622 -3.29 9.88 9.69
C ASP A 622 -4.14 9.62 8.44
N ALA A 623 -3.50 9.57 7.27
CA ALA A 623 -4.21 9.42 6.00
C ALA A 623 -4.84 8.03 5.83
N GLU A 624 -4.19 6.97 6.33
CA GLU A 624 -4.70 5.60 6.25
C GLU A 624 -5.87 5.39 7.21
N GLN A 625 -5.74 5.83 8.45
CA GLN A 625 -6.82 5.76 9.43
C GLN A 625 -8.01 6.59 8.99
N THR A 626 -7.78 7.78 8.44
CA THR A 626 -8.84 8.62 7.89
C THR A 626 -9.58 7.91 6.76
N ALA A 627 -8.86 7.29 5.82
CA ALA A 627 -9.46 6.51 4.74
C ALA A 627 -10.28 5.34 5.27
N ALA A 628 -9.72 4.57 6.21
CA ALA A 628 -10.39 3.43 6.83
C ALA A 628 -11.70 3.83 7.56
N ILE A 629 -11.69 4.96 8.29
CA ILE A 629 -12.88 5.46 8.99
C ILE A 629 -13.95 5.95 8.00
N PHE A 630 -13.57 6.65 6.93
CA PHE A 630 -14.53 7.06 5.90
C PHE A 630 -15.17 5.85 5.22
N ASP A 631 -14.38 4.83 4.85
CA ASP A 631 -14.89 3.61 4.24
C ASP A 631 -15.78 2.79 5.21
N LEU A 632 -15.38 2.68 6.47
CA LEU A 632 -16.14 2.00 7.51
C LEU A 632 -17.50 2.68 7.77
N LEU A 633 -17.50 3.99 8.01
CA LEU A 633 -18.70 4.72 8.43
C LEU A 633 -19.64 5.04 7.27
N LEU A 634 -19.11 5.30 6.07
CA LEU A 634 -19.84 5.83 4.94
C LEU A 634 -19.80 4.93 3.69
N GLY A 635 -18.93 3.93 3.67
CA GLY A 635 -18.83 2.91 2.64
C GLY A 635 -19.95 1.85 2.71
N ASP A 636 -19.74 0.70 2.07
CA ASP A 636 -20.76 -0.36 1.95
C ASP A 636 -20.73 -1.39 3.09
N ASP A 637 -19.71 -1.39 3.95
CA ASP A 637 -19.59 -2.32 5.08
C ASP A 637 -20.57 -2.00 6.22
N LEU A 638 -21.79 -2.50 6.08
CA LEU A 638 -22.83 -2.34 7.09
C LEU A 638 -22.50 -3.09 8.40
N GLN A 639 -21.88 -4.26 8.30
CA GLN A 639 -21.57 -5.06 9.50
C GLN A 639 -20.42 -4.45 10.29
N GLY A 640 -19.35 -4.03 9.61
CA GLY A 640 -18.24 -3.32 10.25
C GLY A 640 -18.70 -2.05 10.96
N ARG A 641 -19.62 -1.28 10.35
CA ARG A 641 -20.21 -0.09 10.97
C ARG A 641 -21.00 -0.42 12.23
N LYS A 642 -21.83 -1.47 12.22
CA LYS A 642 -22.57 -1.92 13.41
C LYS A 642 -21.62 -2.34 14.53
N ASN A 643 -20.56 -3.06 14.18
CA ASN A 643 -19.56 -3.49 15.15
C ASN A 643 -18.82 -2.28 15.76
N TYR A 644 -18.42 -1.31 14.93
CA TYR A 644 -17.78 -0.09 15.40
C TYR A 644 -18.68 0.72 16.34
N ILE A 645 -19.95 0.90 15.99
CA ILE A 645 -20.91 1.58 16.87
C ILE A 645 -21.08 0.82 18.20
N ALA A 646 -21.11 -0.50 18.15
CA ALA A 646 -21.26 -1.33 19.36
C ALA A 646 -20.02 -1.28 20.27
N SER A 647 -18.80 -1.23 19.70
CA SER A 647 -17.55 -1.17 20.46
C SER A 647 -17.23 0.24 20.96
N ASP A 648 -17.30 1.22 20.08
CA ASP A 648 -16.77 2.56 20.33
C ASP A 648 -17.84 3.65 20.49
N GLY A 649 -19.11 3.35 20.20
CA GLY A 649 -20.21 4.32 20.30
C GLY A 649 -20.35 4.95 21.67
N HIS A 650 -19.99 4.23 22.74
CA HIS A 650 -20.01 4.75 24.10
C HIS A 650 -19.06 5.93 24.34
N LEU A 651 -18.00 6.07 23.53
CA LEU A 651 -17.04 7.18 23.60
C LEU A 651 -17.64 8.51 23.10
N PHE A 652 -18.74 8.44 22.35
CA PHE A 652 -19.40 9.56 21.70
C PHE A 652 -20.80 9.89 22.26
N LEU A 653 -21.17 9.26 23.39
CA LEU A 653 -22.50 9.46 23.99
C LEU A 653 -22.78 10.90 24.34
N ASP A 654 -21.77 11.66 24.76
CA ASP A 654 -21.91 13.08 25.09
C ASP A 654 -22.19 13.97 23.87
N LEU A 655 -21.91 13.46 22.66
CA LEU A 655 -22.17 14.11 21.38
C LEU A 655 -23.48 13.63 20.75
N ALA A 656 -24.06 12.56 21.27
CA ALA A 656 -25.31 12.01 20.76
C ALA A 656 -26.50 12.86 21.20
N ASP A 657 -27.32 13.27 20.24
CA ASP A 657 -28.62 13.89 20.54
C ASP A 657 -29.61 12.80 20.97
N ILE A 658 -29.89 12.73 22.27
CA ILE A 658 -30.79 11.73 22.89
C ILE A 658 -32.18 12.33 23.11
N SER A 659 -32.51 13.49 22.54
CA SER A 659 -33.80 14.16 22.69
C SER A 659 -34.91 13.52 21.87
#